data_a8c8218173f8b918f2d1e90224ca0f33
#
_entry.id   a8c8218173f8b918f2d1e90224ca0f33
#
_cell.length_a   1.000
_cell.length_b   1.000
_cell.length_c   1.000
_cell.angle_alpha   90.00
_cell.angle_beta   90.00
_cell.angle_gamma   90.00
#
_symmetry.space_group_name_H-M   'P 1'
#
loop_
_entity.id
_entity.type
_entity.pdbx_description
1 polymer ?
#
loop_
_entity_poly.entity_id
_entity_poly.type
_entity_poly.pdbx_seq_one_letter_code
_entity_poly.pdbx_strand_id
1 'polypeptide(L)'
;MQAMGFNCIKLWAVWNAIEKVQGEFDYADLDALVALSQKYNLQVVINLIPEGAPYWTYQGDTRDLYATADGQTVAYGGPANIPTAGWPGRCMDDQVFSDMVMHFIRTTAEHFSTDAAVIAFDVWNEPHLEPMYDYRSNMLCYCRHSQEAFIRFLKHKYQDLESLGLAWYRSYTVWDEVKPPTRFGTYPDMIDWRAFWLGNIQLWLRKRVAACKEGAPGKPVQTHVAYSGILGNKLTGGLANELGDEFLLAREVEIFGLSSFPKWLMGEEHYYRHFLHNEMVAQASNGKMFYQVELQGGAGKPGLLGGLVPTAEDVRVWNYNTIACGGKGTVYWQYAVEPSSLESPGFGLVGFMGEDTPRSRSASLCARRLNTTDIDAAQRVCETNAVFVSRSISLLAFAAGRMEELYAKSLSGVFKAAYHRGIPIRFMHEDHLDSLLSSRIRVLYVPMPLVLEPPTVAVFKQFVQEGGTLILEAGAGLYRANGEIDLQQQALGELMDMKHVEIQAATENQAIDIKTTDGTVKGSLYRQLVASDDAIACEGTFEDGERAIITRQLGKGTIRWIGTFASLHYETTGDEETGAYLAGLLDAAGYDAIKRIDYSYSGQPSRTRVVLRLLQTNGKHLVVANNHTELKAAISIQFTQAPEPLSVVLEPCEGRVVSV
;
A
#
# COMPACT_ATOMS: atom_id res chain seq x y z
N MET A 1 -7.64 10.26 27.91
CA MET A 1 -8.14 9.70 26.63
C MET A 1 -9.63 9.95 26.47
N GLN A 2 -10.51 9.39 27.32
CA GLN A 2 -11.98 9.54 27.19
C GLN A 2 -12.41 11.02 27.17
N ALA A 3 -11.90 11.87 28.09
CA ALA A 3 -12.19 13.31 28.11
C ALA A 3 -11.75 14.05 26.83
N MET A 4 -10.85 13.49 26.03
CA MET A 4 -10.44 14.01 24.72
C MET A 4 -11.34 13.53 23.57
N GLY A 5 -12.30 12.62 23.84
CA GLY A 5 -13.20 12.06 22.84
C GLY A 5 -12.68 10.78 22.18
N PHE A 6 -11.60 10.19 22.67
CA PHE A 6 -11.14 8.88 22.22
C PHE A 6 -12.05 7.79 22.79
N ASN A 7 -12.32 6.77 22.00
CA ASN A 7 -13.25 5.68 22.32
C ASN A 7 -12.61 4.28 22.26
N CYS A 8 -11.35 4.17 21.80
CA CYS A 8 -10.63 2.92 21.69
C CYS A 8 -9.17 3.06 22.10
N ILE A 9 -8.60 1.98 22.61
CA ILE A 9 -7.18 1.84 22.93
C ILE A 9 -6.66 0.52 22.33
N LYS A 10 -5.42 0.52 21.82
CA LYS A 10 -4.70 -0.67 21.39
C LYS A 10 -3.68 -1.05 22.46
N LEU A 11 -3.72 -2.28 22.96
CA LEU A 11 -2.81 -2.82 23.97
C LEU A 11 -1.95 -3.92 23.37
N TRP A 12 -0.68 -3.96 23.72
CA TRP A 12 0.26 -4.96 23.25
C TRP A 12 0.39 -6.12 24.25
N ALA A 13 0.05 -7.32 23.79
CA ALA A 13 0.24 -8.58 24.49
C ALA A 13 1.56 -9.19 24.06
N VAL A 14 2.66 -8.79 24.69
CA VAL A 14 4.00 -9.24 24.35
C VAL A 14 4.28 -10.60 25.01
N TRP A 15 4.64 -11.60 24.21
CA TRP A 15 4.74 -13.00 24.66
C TRP A 15 5.70 -13.19 25.85
N ASN A 16 6.90 -12.61 25.82
CA ASN A 16 7.87 -12.76 26.91
C ASN A 16 7.45 -12.12 28.23
N ALA A 17 6.52 -11.16 28.18
CA ALA A 17 5.96 -10.54 29.39
C ALA A 17 4.87 -11.42 30.02
N ILE A 18 4.16 -12.18 29.18
CA ILE A 18 3.01 -13.01 29.58
C ILE A 18 3.44 -14.42 29.99
N GLU A 19 4.32 -15.06 29.25
CA GLU A 19 4.74 -16.46 29.46
C GLU A 19 6.25 -16.53 29.72
N LYS A 20 6.69 -16.02 30.88
CA LYS A 20 8.11 -16.00 31.28
C LYS A 20 8.68 -17.42 31.46
N VAL A 21 7.83 -18.32 31.97
CA VAL A 21 8.09 -19.75 32.15
C VAL A 21 7.12 -20.51 31.26
N GLN A 22 7.63 -21.50 30.54
CA GLN A 22 6.83 -22.29 29.62
C GLN A 22 5.58 -22.90 30.30
N GLY A 23 4.41 -22.60 29.76
CA GLY A 23 3.11 -23.05 30.27
C GLY A 23 2.53 -22.24 31.43
N GLU A 24 3.23 -21.19 31.92
CA GLU A 24 2.76 -20.31 32.99
C GLU A 24 2.41 -18.94 32.43
N PHE A 25 1.11 -18.70 32.18
CA PHE A 25 0.61 -17.44 31.62
C PHE A 25 0.20 -16.48 32.73
N ASP A 26 0.73 -15.26 32.72
CA ASP A 26 0.42 -14.16 33.64
C ASP A 26 -0.20 -12.99 32.84
N TYR A 27 -1.49 -12.76 33.01
CA TYR A 27 -2.24 -11.67 32.37
C TYR A 27 -2.54 -10.49 33.29
N ALA A 28 -2.03 -10.47 34.52
CA ALA A 28 -2.44 -9.50 35.56
C ALA A 28 -2.36 -8.04 35.10
N ASP A 29 -1.30 -7.66 34.39
CA ASP A 29 -1.13 -6.28 33.89
C ASP A 29 -2.15 -5.96 32.77
N LEU A 30 -2.38 -6.88 31.84
CA LEU A 30 -3.36 -6.69 30.77
C LEU A 30 -4.78 -6.69 31.29
N ASP A 31 -5.12 -7.57 32.23
CA ASP A 31 -6.43 -7.60 32.89
C ASP A 31 -6.72 -6.27 33.61
N ALA A 32 -5.71 -5.72 34.28
CA ALA A 32 -5.84 -4.41 34.95
C ALA A 32 -6.09 -3.28 33.92
N LEU A 33 -5.40 -3.30 32.79
CA LEU A 33 -5.56 -2.30 31.72
C LEU A 33 -6.92 -2.43 31.02
N VAL A 34 -7.40 -3.64 30.77
CA VAL A 34 -8.73 -3.91 30.20
C VAL A 34 -9.82 -3.45 31.17
N ALA A 35 -9.72 -3.78 32.46
CA ALA A 35 -10.66 -3.34 33.50
C ALA A 35 -10.68 -1.79 33.63
N LEU A 36 -9.51 -1.16 33.53
CA LEU A 36 -9.42 0.30 33.52
C LEU A 36 -10.08 0.91 32.28
N SER A 37 -9.91 0.29 31.11
CA SER A 37 -10.55 0.71 29.88
C SER A 37 -12.06 0.62 29.97
N GLN A 38 -12.60 -0.47 30.49
CA GLN A 38 -14.05 -0.62 30.77
C GLN A 38 -14.57 0.48 31.70
N LYS A 39 -13.86 0.77 32.79
CA LYS A 39 -14.24 1.83 33.74
C LYS A 39 -14.41 3.19 33.06
N TYR A 40 -13.64 3.46 32.01
CA TYR A 40 -13.67 4.73 31.25
C TYR A 40 -14.39 4.64 29.91
N ASN A 41 -15.18 3.58 29.67
CA ASN A 41 -15.91 3.34 28.43
C ASN A 41 -15.01 3.40 27.17
N LEU A 42 -13.79 2.88 27.29
CA LEU A 42 -12.88 2.68 26.16
C LEU A 42 -12.97 1.23 25.69
N GLN A 43 -13.09 1.03 24.39
CA GLN A 43 -12.94 -0.26 23.76
C GLN A 43 -11.47 -0.64 23.62
N VAL A 44 -11.17 -1.92 23.52
CA VAL A 44 -9.80 -2.45 23.48
C VAL A 44 -9.59 -3.30 22.23
N VAL A 45 -8.50 -3.03 21.53
CA VAL A 45 -7.91 -3.96 20.55
C VAL A 45 -6.66 -4.55 21.20
N ILE A 46 -6.56 -5.88 21.27
CA ILE A 46 -5.35 -6.55 21.77
C ILE A 46 -4.46 -6.93 20.60
N ASN A 47 -3.25 -6.37 20.56
CA ASN A 47 -2.23 -6.72 19.59
C ASN A 47 -1.35 -7.85 20.14
N LEU A 48 -1.40 -9.01 19.51
CA LEU A 48 -0.66 -10.19 19.90
C LEU A 48 0.75 -10.13 19.30
N ILE A 49 1.78 -10.08 20.14
CA ILE A 49 3.19 -9.89 19.73
C ILE A 49 4.02 -11.14 20.06
N PRO A 50 3.91 -12.21 19.26
CA PRO A 50 4.73 -13.40 19.44
C PRO A 50 6.20 -13.19 19.04
N GLU A 51 6.51 -12.12 18.30
CA GLU A 51 7.88 -11.75 17.91
C GLU A 51 8.75 -11.43 19.13
N GLY A 52 8.15 -10.90 20.21
CA GLY A 52 8.78 -10.76 21.52
C GLY A 52 8.79 -12.09 22.28
N ALA A 53 9.30 -13.17 21.67
CA ALA A 53 9.26 -14.51 22.22
C ALA A 53 10.09 -14.66 23.51
N PRO A 54 9.66 -15.50 24.46
CA PRO A 54 10.39 -15.77 25.70
C PRO A 54 11.77 -16.41 25.47
N TYR A 55 12.68 -16.20 26.41
CA TYR A 55 14.04 -16.71 26.29
C TYR A 55 14.11 -18.24 26.15
N TRP A 56 13.19 -18.96 26.78
CA TRP A 56 13.15 -20.43 26.70
C TRP A 56 12.88 -20.97 25.29
N THR A 57 12.28 -20.16 24.39
CA THR A 57 12.05 -20.52 22.98
C THR A 57 13.35 -20.51 22.16
N TYR A 58 14.40 -19.83 22.64
CA TYR A 58 15.72 -19.72 21.99
C TYR A 58 16.75 -20.73 22.49
N GLN A 59 16.36 -21.60 23.43
CA GLN A 59 17.23 -22.65 23.92
C GLN A 59 17.30 -23.76 22.87
N GLY A 60 18.48 -23.96 22.30
CA GLY A 60 18.70 -25.04 21.33
C GLY A 60 19.46 -24.60 20.07
N ASP A 61 19.08 -25.17 18.96
CA ASP A 61 19.77 -25.00 17.69
C ASP A 61 19.55 -23.61 17.05
N THR A 62 20.63 -22.85 16.90
CA THR A 62 20.61 -21.54 16.23
C THR A 62 20.31 -21.62 14.72
N ARG A 63 20.31 -22.83 14.13
CA ARG A 63 19.96 -23.07 12.72
C ARG A 63 18.50 -22.81 12.39
N ASP A 64 17.64 -22.64 13.38
CA ASP A 64 16.21 -22.35 13.22
C ASP A 64 15.91 -20.85 13.26
N LEU A 65 16.94 -20.01 13.35
CA LEU A 65 16.82 -18.55 13.19
C LEU A 65 16.76 -18.17 11.72
N TYR A 66 16.30 -16.95 11.46
CA TYR A 66 16.39 -16.39 10.09
C TYR A 66 17.84 -16.37 9.61
N ALA A 67 18.03 -16.66 8.34
CA ALA A 67 19.33 -16.62 7.70
C ALA A 67 19.29 -15.71 6.46
N THR A 68 20.32 -14.90 6.29
CA THR A 68 20.50 -14.04 5.11
C THR A 68 21.05 -14.84 3.93
N ALA A 69 21.03 -14.24 2.73
CA ALA A 69 21.57 -14.85 1.51
C ALA A 69 23.07 -15.17 1.59
N ASP A 70 23.84 -14.47 2.41
CA ASP A 70 25.26 -14.72 2.67
C ASP A 70 25.52 -15.65 3.87
N GLY A 71 24.46 -16.23 4.46
CA GLY A 71 24.53 -17.23 5.51
C GLY A 71 24.66 -16.67 6.93
N GLN A 72 24.49 -15.36 7.14
CA GLN A 72 24.45 -14.79 8.49
C GLN A 72 23.14 -15.15 9.17
N THR A 73 23.21 -15.45 10.47
CA THR A 73 22.03 -15.71 11.29
C THR A 73 21.49 -14.40 11.85
N VAL A 74 20.17 -14.19 11.71
CA VAL A 74 19.47 -13.00 12.19
C VAL A 74 18.56 -13.36 13.36
N ALA A 75 18.86 -12.82 14.53
CA ALA A 75 18.14 -13.06 15.78
C ALA A 75 17.44 -11.79 16.28
N TYR A 76 16.60 -11.19 15.42
CA TYR A 76 15.78 -10.06 15.84
C TYR A 76 14.55 -10.52 16.63
N GLY A 77 14.08 -9.66 17.53
CA GLY A 77 12.89 -9.92 18.32
C GLY A 77 13.09 -10.84 19.51
N GLY A 78 14.33 -11.27 19.77
CA GLY A 78 14.65 -12.02 20.98
C GLY A 78 14.65 -11.14 22.24
N PRO A 79 14.47 -11.74 23.42
CA PRO A 79 14.41 -11.00 24.69
C PRO A 79 15.65 -10.14 24.97
N ALA A 80 16.78 -10.44 24.34
CA ALA A 80 18.03 -9.72 24.52
C ALA A 80 18.14 -8.44 23.67
N ASN A 81 17.35 -8.32 22.60
CA ASN A 81 17.54 -7.27 21.61
C ASN A 81 16.53 -6.12 21.77
N ILE A 82 15.24 -6.42 21.74
CA ILE A 82 14.18 -5.42 21.84
C ILE A 82 13.01 -6.03 22.61
N PRO A 83 12.74 -5.63 23.85
CA PRO A 83 11.68 -6.21 24.67
C PRO A 83 10.27 -6.07 24.08
N THR A 84 10.06 -5.03 23.29
CA THR A 84 8.79 -4.74 22.60
C THR A 84 8.82 -5.00 21.10
N ALA A 85 9.90 -5.65 20.60
CA ALA A 85 10.09 -5.81 19.17
C ALA A 85 8.96 -6.55 18.50
N GLY A 86 8.58 -6.01 17.35
CA GLY A 86 7.60 -6.60 16.46
C GLY A 86 8.18 -7.44 15.33
N TRP A 87 9.51 -7.53 15.13
CA TRP A 87 10.14 -8.18 13.97
C TRP A 87 11.57 -8.63 14.20
N PRO A 88 12.00 -9.58 13.34
CA PRO A 88 11.21 -10.57 12.63
C PRO A 88 10.87 -11.77 13.50
N GLY A 89 11.43 -11.89 14.71
CA GLY A 89 11.33 -13.06 15.58
C GLY A 89 12.17 -14.24 15.08
N ARG A 90 11.71 -15.49 15.34
CA ARG A 90 12.24 -16.70 14.73
C ARG A 90 11.49 -17.07 13.47
N CYS A 91 12.12 -17.90 12.63
CA CYS A 91 11.52 -18.32 11.38
C CYS A 91 10.26 -19.18 11.59
N MET A 92 9.14 -18.73 11.08
CA MET A 92 7.85 -19.43 11.18
C MET A 92 7.73 -20.67 10.27
N ASP A 93 8.71 -20.92 9.40
CA ASP A 93 8.80 -22.18 8.66
C ASP A 93 9.36 -23.32 9.51
N ASP A 94 9.97 -23.02 10.66
CA ASP A 94 10.20 -24.00 11.71
C ASP A 94 8.86 -24.38 12.35
N GLN A 95 8.39 -25.59 12.10
CA GLN A 95 7.08 -26.07 12.56
C GLN A 95 6.97 -26.05 14.09
N VAL A 96 8.06 -26.38 14.81
CA VAL A 96 8.06 -26.40 16.30
C VAL A 96 7.84 -25.00 16.84
N PHE A 97 8.56 -24.02 16.31
CA PHE A 97 8.36 -22.62 16.71
C PHE A 97 7.00 -22.08 16.27
N SER A 98 6.57 -22.41 15.05
CA SER A 98 5.23 -22.04 14.56
C SER A 98 4.12 -22.54 15.49
N ASP A 99 4.21 -23.79 15.96
CA ASP A 99 3.21 -24.37 16.88
C ASP A 99 3.20 -23.67 18.25
N MET A 100 4.36 -23.27 18.76
CA MET A 100 4.47 -22.48 19.99
C MET A 100 3.81 -21.11 19.83
N VAL A 101 4.04 -20.42 18.71
CA VAL A 101 3.40 -19.15 18.38
C VAL A 101 1.87 -19.28 18.29
N MET A 102 1.38 -20.32 17.61
CA MET A 102 -0.07 -20.57 17.50
C MET A 102 -0.68 -20.89 18.87
N HIS A 103 0.05 -21.60 19.74
CA HIS A 103 -0.39 -21.86 21.12
C HIS A 103 -0.53 -20.56 21.92
N PHE A 104 0.48 -19.70 21.89
CA PHE A 104 0.43 -18.37 22.55
C PHE A 104 -0.76 -17.54 22.06
N ILE A 105 -0.94 -17.43 20.74
CA ILE A 105 -2.02 -16.65 20.13
C ILE A 105 -3.39 -17.20 20.59
N ARG A 106 -3.61 -18.51 20.49
CA ARG A 106 -4.86 -19.15 20.88
C ARG A 106 -5.16 -18.94 22.36
N THR A 107 -4.21 -19.23 23.25
CA THR A 107 -4.37 -19.15 24.71
C THR A 107 -4.68 -17.71 25.15
N THR A 108 -3.95 -16.73 24.57
CA THR A 108 -4.20 -15.31 24.88
C THR A 108 -5.54 -14.82 24.34
N ALA A 109 -5.94 -15.24 23.13
CA ALA A 109 -7.24 -14.92 22.59
C ALA A 109 -8.39 -15.53 23.38
N GLU A 110 -8.23 -16.79 23.85
CA GLU A 110 -9.21 -17.48 24.70
C GLU A 110 -9.43 -16.75 26.03
N HIS A 111 -8.34 -16.30 26.69
CA HIS A 111 -8.41 -15.55 27.94
C HIS A 111 -9.30 -14.30 27.84
N PHE A 112 -9.19 -13.53 26.76
CA PHE A 112 -9.98 -12.32 26.55
C PHE A 112 -11.24 -12.51 25.69
N SER A 113 -11.60 -13.74 25.33
CA SER A 113 -12.66 -14.03 24.36
C SER A 113 -14.06 -13.52 24.79
N THR A 114 -14.34 -13.56 26.09
CA THR A 114 -15.64 -13.17 26.67
C THR A 114 -15.66 -11.74 27.20
N ASP A 115 -14.52 -11.03 27.20
CA ASP A 115 -14.47 -9.65 27.69
C ASP A 115 -15.18 -8.70 26.72
N ALA A 116 -16.18 -7.98 27.21
CA ALA A 116 -17.00 -7.08 26.40
C ALA A 116 -16.24 -5.84 25.91
N ALA A 117 -15.19 -5.39 26.64
CA ALA A 117 -14.37 -4.26 26.20
C ALA A 117 -13.43 -4.63 25.05
N VAL A 118 -13.00 -5.89 24.97
CA VAL A 118 -12.15 -6.37 23.89
C VAL A 118 -12.97 -6.59 22.63
N ILE A 119 -12.77 -5.74 21.62
CA ILE A 119 -13.57 -5.73 20.39
C ILE A 119 -12.91 -6.44 19.21
N ALA A 120 -11.58 -6.57 19.20
CA ALA A 120 -10.83 -7.23 18.15
C ALA A 120 -9.44 -7.66 18.65
N PHE A 121 -8.82 -8.60 17.91
CA PHE A 121 -7.42 -8.95 18.05
C PHE A 121 -6.63 -8.55 16.81
N ASP A 122 -5.47 -7.92 17.02
CA ASP A 122 -4.46 -7.70 15.99
C ASP A 122 -3.43 -8.82 16.10
N VAL A 123 -3.38 -9.71 15.11
CA VAL A 123 -2.61 -10.97 15.21
C VAL A 123 -1.20 -10.88 14.68
N TRP A 124 -0.86 -9.76 14.04
CA TRP A 124 0.49 -9.52 13.56
C TRP A 124 0.72 -8.03 13.32
N ASN A 125 1.63 -7.47 14.09
CA ASN A 125 2.05 -6.08 13.88
C ASN A 125 2.87 -5.99 12.60
N GLU A 126 2.39 -5.24 11.62
CA GLU A 126 3.10 -4.90 10.37
C GLU A 126 3.78 -6.11 9.69
N PRO A 127 3.01 -7.10 9.16
CA PRO A 127 3.56 -8.30 8.54
C PRO A 127 4.55 -8.00 7.41
N HIS A 128 5.82 -8.23 7.65
CA HIS A 128 6.89 -8.16 6.65
C HIS A 128 8.12 -8.94 7.13
N LEU A 129 9.12 -9.08 6.28
CA LEU A 129 10.34 -9.82 6.56
C LEU A 129 11.59 -9.04 6.17
N GLU A 130 11.60 -7.75 6.43
CA GLU A 130 12.80 -6.94 6.26
C GLU A 130 13.68 -7.03 7.51
N PRO A 131 14.98 -7.32 7.37
CA PRO A 131 15.91 -7.14 8.48
C PRO A 131 16.10 -5.65 8.73
N MET A 132 15.74 -5.20 9.92
CA MET A 132 15.95 -3.81 10.31
C MET A 132 17.44 -3.49 10.45
N TYR A 133 17.81 -2.27 10.04
CA TYR A 133 19.13 -1.63 10.23
C TYR A 133 20.28 -2.26 9.45
N ASP A 134 20.95 -3.28 9.97
CA ASP A 134 22.25 -3.74 9.44
C ASP A 134 22.13 -4.73 8.28
N TYR A 135 20.95 -5.30 8.04
CA TYR A 135 20.72 -6.36 7.05
C TYR A 135 19.94 -5.93 5.81
N ARG A 136 19.67 -4.64 5.65
CA ARG A 136 18.86 -4.11 4.52
C ARG A 136 19.36 -4.47 3.14
N SER A 137 20.65 -4.78 2.99
CA SER A 137 21.24 -5.22 1.72
C SER A 137 21.06 -6.69 1.45
N ASN A 138 20.70 -7.51 2.45
CA ASN A 138 20.61 -8.95 2.36
C ASN A 138 19.17 -9.44 2.37
N MET A 139 18.85 -10.34 1.45
CA MET A 139 17.52 -10.97 1.39
C MET A 139 17.33 -11.97 2.54
N LEU A 140 16.12 -12.13 3.01
CA LEU A 140 15.65 -13.17 3.95
C LEU A 140 14.58 -14.05 3.29
N CYS A 141 14.30 -15.23 3.79
CA CYS A 141 15.07 -16.03 4.73
C CYS A 141 15.63 -17.25 4.01
N TYR A 142 16.89 -17.55 4.25
CA TYR A 142 17.60 -18.68 3.62
C TYR A 142 17.87 -19.82 4.63
N CYS A 143 17.16 -19.87 5.77
CA CYS A 143 17.27 -20.99 6.69
C CYS A 143 16.81 -22.30 6.03
N ARG A 144 17.20 -23.45 6.58
CA ARG A 144 16.86 -24.77 6.03
C ARG A 144 15.36 -24.97 5.81
N HIS A 145 14.54 -24.54 6.78
CA HIS A 145 13.09 -24.69 6.72
C HIS A 145 12.45 -23.90 5.57
N SER A 146 12.92 -22.66 5.36
CA SER A 146 12.45 -21.82 4.26
C SER A 146 12.90 -22.36 2.90
N GLN A 147 14.12 -22.90 2.79
CA GLN A 147 14.57 -23.55 1.56
C GLN A 147 13.73 -24.79 1.24
N GLU A 148 13.44 -25.64 2.24
CA GLU A 148 12.56 -26.80 2.06
C GLU A 148 11.13 -26.39 1.66
N ALA A 149 10.59 -25.32 2.27
CA ALA A 149 9.29 -24.77 1.90
C ALA A 149 9.28 -24.25 0.45
N PHE A 150 10.34 -23.58 0.02
CA PHE A 150 10.50 -23.13 -1.35
C PHE A 150 10.54 -24.29 -2.36
N ILE A 151 11.26 -25.36 -2.05
CA ILE A 151 11.27 -26.56 -2.92
C ILE A 151 9.85 -27.17 -3.03
N ARG A 152 9.09 -27.20 -1.93
CA ARG A 152 7.68 -27.65 -1.99
C ARG A 152 6.84 -26.73 -2.88
N PHE A 153 7.02 -25.41 -2.80
CA PHE A 153 6.37 -24.44 -3.69
C PHE A 153 6.71 -24.70 -5.16
N LEU A 154 7.99 -24.89 -5.50
CA LEU A 154 8.42 -25.16 -6.87
C LEU A 154 7.86 -26.48 -7.41
N LYS A 155 7.85 -27.54 -6.59
CA LYS A 155 7.23 -28.83 -6.94
C LYS A 155 5.73 -28.67 -7.24
N HIS A 156 5.03 -27.82 -6.50
CA HIS A 156 3.62 -27.54 -6.74
C HIS A 156 3.42 -26.72 -8.04
N LYS A 157 4.28 -25.73 -8.29
CA LYS A 157 4.17 -24.84 -9.44
C LYS A 157 4.53 -25.52 -10.75
N TYR A 158 5.64 -26.26 -10.78
CA TYR A 158 6.22 -26.82 -12.01
C TYR A 158 5.97 -28.30 -12.20
N GLN A 159 5.58 -29.04 -11.17
CA GLN A 159 5.34 -30.48 -11.11
C GLN A 159 6.61 -31.33 -11.25
N ASP A 160 7.49 -31.03 -12.20
CA ASP A 160 8.72 -31.78 -12.47
C ASP A 160 9.93 -30.86 -12.72
N LEU A 161 11.13 -31.47 -12.77
CA LEU A 161 12.40 -30.77 -12.98
C LEU A 161 12.60 -30.30 -14.42
N GLU A 162 11.99 -30.96 -15.39
CA GLU A 162 12.08 -30.56 -16.80
C GLU A 162 11.34 -29.23 -17.01
N SER A 163 10.11 -29.13 -16.51
CA SER A 163 9.30 -27.89 -16.55
C SER A 163 9.98 -26.75 -15.81
N LEU A 164 10.55 -27.00 -14.62
CA LEU A 164 11.34 -26.01 -13.88
C LEU A 164 12.58 -25.60 -14.68
N GLY A 165 13.30 -26.57 -15.24
CA GLY A 165 14.52 -26.32 -16.00
C GLY A 165 14.27 -25.47 -17.23
N LEU A 166 13.18 -25.71 -17.95
CA LEU A 166 12.75 -24.88 -19.07
C LEU A 166 12.43 -23.44 -18.62
N ALA A 167 11.68 -23.28 -17.52
CA ALA A 167 11.30 -21.97 -17.02
C ALA A 167 12.49 -21.15 -16.48
N TRP A 168 13.51 -21.80 -15.93
CA TRP A 168 14.70 -21.13 -15.37
C TRP A 168 15.92 -21.14 -16.31
N TYR A 169 15.79 -21.74 -17.50
CA TYR A 169 16.91 -21.93 -18.45
C TYR A 169 18.08 -22.69 -17.80
N ARG A 170 17.77 -23.76 -17.05
CA ARG A 170 18.73 -24.60 -16.31
C ARG A 170 18.37 -26.06 -16.43
N SER A 171 19.35 -26.95 -16.16
CA SER A 171 19.12 -28.39 -16.14
C SER A 171 19.43 -28.92 -14.74
N TYR A 172 18.53 -29.76 -14.23
CA TYR A 172 18.65 -30.40 -12.93
C TYR A 172 18.42 -31.91 -13.06
N THR A 173 19.10 -32.71 -12.24
CA THR A 173 18.92 -34.16 -12.17
C THR A 173 18.09 -34.57 -10.94
N VAL A 174 18.22 -33.83 -9.86
CA VAL A 174 17.46 -34.04 -8.61
C VAL A 174 17.04 -32.72 -8.00
N TRP A 175 15.97 -32.72 -7.22
CA TRP A 175 15.46 -31.53 -6.53
C TRP A 175 16.43 -30.90 -5.53
N ASP A 176 17.38 -31.68 -4.99
CA ASP A 176 18.38 -31.19 -4.04
C ASP A 176 19.41 -30.23 -4.69
N GLU A 177 19.53 -30.24 -6.02
CA GLU A 177 20.35 -29.29 -6.78
C GLU A 177 19.69 -27.91 -6.90
N VAL A 178 18.37 -27.82 -6.74
CA VAL A 178 17.64 -26.57 -6.84
C VAL A 178 17.82 -25.76 -5.57
N LYS A 179 18.33 -24.54 -5.71
CA LYS A 179 18.56 -23.61 -4.60
C LYS A 179 17.91 -22.27 -4.88
N PRO A 180 17.44 -21.54 -3.83
CA PRO A 180 16.98 -20.18 -4.00
C PRO A 180 18.12 -19.27 -4.49
N PRO A 181 17.83 -18.26 -5.32
CA PRO A 181 18.85 -17.34 -5.80
C PRO A 181 19.37 -16.46 -4.66
N THR A 182 20.70 -16.29 -4.60
CA THR A 182 21.37 -15.43 -3.61
C THR A 182 21.92 -14.15 -4.23
N ARG A 183 21.80 -14.01 -5.56
CA ARG A 183 22.27 -12.85 -6.36
C ARG A 183 21.29 -12.57 -7.47
N PHE A 184 21.27 -11.32 -7.90
CA PHE A 184 20.60 -10.95 -9.15
C PHE A 184 21.33 -11.54 -10.36
N GLY A 185 20.58 -12.03 -11.32
CA GLY A 185 21.12 -12.69 -12.51
C GLY A 185 20.03 -12.97 -13.53
N THR A 186 19.50 -14.17 -13.55
CA THR A 186 18.29 -14.51 -14.31
C THR A 186 17.04 -14.09 -13.54
N TYR A 187 16.00 -13.67 -14.23
CA TYR A 187 14.78 -13.17 -13.59
C TYR A 187 13.89 -14.28 -13.02
N PRO A 188 13.67 -15.42 -13.70
CA PRO A 188 12.66 -16.39 -13.29
C PRO A 188 12.83 -16.94 -11.88
N ASP A 189 14.05 -17.31 -11.50
CA ASP A 189 14.34 -17.86 -10.16
C ASP A 189 14.15 -16.82 -9.05
N MET A 190 14.53 -15.56 -9.29
CA MET A 190 14.35 -14.48 -8.33
C MET A 190 12.87 -14.11 -8.20
N ILE A 191 12.12 -14.07 -9.31
CA ILE A 191 10.67 -13.84 -9.30
C ILE A 191 9.98 -14.95 -8.50
N ASP A 192 10.32 -16.22 -8.73
CA ASP A 192 9.76 -17.35 -7.98
C ASP A 192 10.09 -17.30 -6.49
N TRP A 193 11.32 -16.93 -6.15
CA TRP A 193 11.74 -16.80 -4.76
C TRP A 193 10.96 -15.69 -4.03
N ARG A 194 10.75 -14.56 -4.67
CA ARG A 194 9.96 -13.46 -4.07
C ARG A 194 8.46 -13.77 -4.05
N ALA A 195 7.91 -14.35 -5.11
CA ALA A 195 6.52 -14.80 -5.16
C ALA A 195 6.21 -15.87 -4.07
N PHE A 196 7.13 -16.82 -3.88
CA PHE A 196 7.04 -17.77 -2.76
C PHE A 196 6.92 -17.04 -1.43
N TRP A 197 7.78 -16.05 -1.17
CA TRP A 197 7.79 -15.34 0.09
C TRP A 197 6.52 -14.52 0.32
N LEU A 198 5.98 -13.86 -0.70
CA LEU A 198 4.69 -13.16 -0.57
C LEU A 198 3.58 -14.14 -0.14
N GLY A 199 3.50 -15.30 -0.78
CA GLY A 199 2.55 -16.35 -0.42
C GLY A 199 2.84 -16.97 0.96
N ASN A 200 4.10 -17.07 1.36
CA ASN A 200 4.50 -17.65 2.64
C ASN A 200 4.16 -16.72 3.82
N ILE A 201 4.38 -15.41 3.70
CA ILE A 201 3.94 -14.42 4.69
C ILE A 201 2.41 -14.44 4.82
N GLN A 202 1.68 -14.51 3.70
CA GLN A 202 0.22 -14.69 3.73
C GLN A 202 -0.18 -15.97 4.48
N LEU A 203 0.50 -17.10 4.22
CA LEU A 203 0.25 -18.37 4.90
C LEU A 203 0.49 -18.26 6.42
N TRP A 204 1.55 -17.59 6.84
CA TRP A 204 1.84 -17.36 8.25
C TRP A 204 0.75 -16.53 8.92
N LEU A 205 0.26 -15.47 8.25
CA LEU A 205 -0.87 -14.68 8.74
C LEU A 205 -2.14 -15.55 8.86
N ARG A 206 -2.44 -16.36 7.87
CA ARG A 206 -3.60 -17.29 7.90
C ARG A 206 -3.56 -18.23 9.09
N LYS A 207 -2.39 -18.79 9.42
CA LYS A 207 -2.21 -19.65 10.61
C LYS A 207 -2.49 -18.87 11.91
N ARG A 208 -1.99 -17.63 12.03
CA ARG A 208 -2.25 -16.77 13.19
C ARG A 208 -3.72 -16.42 13.35
N VAL A 209 -4.38 -16.09 12.25
CA VAL A 209 -5.84 -15.84 12.22
C VAL A 209 -6.60 -17.08 12.70
N ALA A 210 -6.26 -18.26 12.17
CA ALA A 210 -6.91 -19.51 12.57
C ALA A 210 -6.73 -19.79 14.08
N ALA A 211 -5.52 -19.66 14.61
CA ALA A 211 -5.25 -19.85 16.04
C ALA A 211 -6.02 -18.85 16.92
N CYS A 212 -6.09 -17.59 16.50
CA CYS A 212 -6.89 -16.57 17.21
C CYS A 212 -8.39 -16.90 17.20
N LYS A 213 -8.91 -17.35 16.04
CA LYS A 213 -10.33 -17.76 15.91
C LYS A 213 -10.66 -19.02 16.69
N GLU A 214 -9.71 -19.94 16.88
CA GLU A 214 -9.89 -21.09 17.78
C GLU A 214 -10.07 -20.64 19.24
N GLY A 215 -9.29 -19.65 19.71
CA GLY A 215 -9.42 -19.12 21.07
C GLY A 215 -10.60 -18.15 21.24
N ALA A 216 -10.91 -17.34 20.24
CA ALA A 216 -11.93 -16.29 20.31
C ALA A 216 -12.80 -16.24 19.05
N PRO A 217 -13.65 -17.24 18.77
CA PRO A 217 -14.39 -17.35 17.50
C PRO A 217 -15.35 -16.19 17.23
N GLY A 218 -15.85 -15.55 18.29
CA GLY A 218 -16.78 -14.42 18.19
C GLY A 218 -16.14 -13.03 18.00
N LYS A 219 -14.80 -12.92 18.05
CA LYS A 219 -14.09 -11.64 17.95
C LYS A 219 -13.53 -11.44 16.54
N PRO A 220 -13.66 -10.24 15.94
CA PRO A 220 -12.96 -9.90 14.70
C PRO A 220 -11.43 -9.98 14.86
N VAL A 221 -10.77 -10.36 13.77
CA VAL A 221 -9.32 -10.41 13.68
C VAL A 221 -8.83 -9.39 12.66
N GLN A 222 -7.78 -8.68 13.01
CA GLN A 222 -7.14 -7.68 12.17
C GLN A 222 -5.64 -7.90 12.02
N THR A 223 -5.08 -7.23 11.03
CA THR A 223 -3.68 -6.87 10.89
C THR A 223 -3.56 -5.55 10.12
N HIS A 224 -2.36 -5.01 10.03
CA HIS A 224 -2.10 -3.76 9.33
C HIS A 224 -0.69 -3.78 8.75
N VAL A 225 -0.47 -3.04 7.68
CA VAL A 225 0.87 -2.86 7.09
C VAL A 225 1.54 -1.59 7.59
N ALA A 226 2.87 -1.59 7.64
CA ALA A 226 3.68 -0.42 8.00
C ALA A 226 3.49 0.75 7.02
N TYR A 227 3.31 0.40 5.74
CA TYR A 227 3.03 1.26 4.60
C TYR A 227 2.64 0.36 3.42
N SER A 228 2.18 0.93 2.32
CA SER A 228 1.96 0.14 1.10
C SER A 228 3.29 -0.46 0.62
N GLY A 229 3.38 -1.78 0.54
CA GLY A 229 4.55 -2.48 0.04
C GLY A 229 4.87 -2.12 -1.40
N ILE A 230 3.85 -1.96 -2.24
CA ILE A 230 4.01 -1.57 -3.64
C ILE A 230 4.65 -0.18 -3.78
N LEU A 231 4.25 0.77 -2.96
CA LEU A 231 4.76 2.14 -3.02
C LEU A 231 6.10 2.30 -2.28
N GLY A 232 6.26 1.66 -1.13
CA GLY A 232 7.39 1.93 -0.23
C GLY A 232 7.33 3.34 0.39
N ASN A 233 8.03 3.57 1.49
CA ASN A 233 7.93 4.81 2.28
C ASN A 233 8.13 6.12 1.49
N LYS A 234 9.14 6.17 0.63
CA LYS A 234 9.50 7.34 -0.19
C LYS A 234 9.35 7.05 -1.68
N LEU A 235 8.38 6.23 -2.04
CA LEU A 235 8.22 5.70 -3.41
C LEU A 235 9.43 4.86 -3.85
N THR A 236 10.02 4.17 -2.91
CA THR A 236 11.17 3.30 -3.16
C THR A 236 10.77 1.93 -3.70
N GLY A 237 9.46 1.62 -3.59
CA GLY A 237 8.99 0.24 -3.71
C GLY A 237 9.51 -0.62 -2.55
N GLY A 238 8.86 -1.69 -2.26
CA GLY A 238 9.27 -2.55 -1.14
C GLY A 238 8.62 -3.92 -1.18
N LEU A 239 7.65 -4.11 -2.06
CA LEU A 239 6.85 -5.33 -2.10
C LEU A 239 7.71 -6.60 -2.12
N ALA A 240 8.64 -6.69 -3.05
CA ALA A 240 9.47 -7.87 -3.21
C ALA A 240 10.68 -7.89 -2.26
N ASN A 241 11.11 -6.74 -1.74
CA ASN A 241 12.20 -6.65 -0.78
C ASN A 241 11.74 -6.97 0.65
N GLU A 242 10.63 -6.37 1.08
CA GLU A 242 10.13 -6.43 2.46
C GLU A 242 9.00 -7.44 2.63
N LEU A 243 8.38 -7.88 1.52
CA LEU A 243 7.43 -8.99 1.46
C LEU A 243 6.06 -8.73 2.11
N GLY A 244 5.73 -7.48 2.39
CA GLY A 244 4.43 -7.06 2.90
C GLY A 244 3.46 -6.72 1.77
N ASP A 245 2.74 -7.71 1.21
CA ASP A 245 1.74 -7.49 0.16
C ASP A 245 0.37 -7.20 0.78
N GLU A 246 -0.05 -5.95 0.77
CA GLU A 246 -1.31 -5.51 1.34
C GLU A 246 -2.53 -6.21 0.73
N PHE A 247 -2.49 -6.55 -0.57
CA PHE A 247 -3.62 -7.22 -1.24
C PHE A 247 -3.74 -8.70 -0.85
N LEU A 248 -2.63 -9.37 -0.58
CA LEU A 248 -2.65 -10.74 -0.08
C LEU A 248 -3.03 -10.79 1.40
N LEU A 249 -2.46 -9.90 2.22
CA LEU A 249 -2.68 -9.88 3.66
C LEU A 249 -4.12 -9.51 4.03
N ALA A 250 -4.70 -8.51 3.34
CA ALA A 250 -6.08 -8.08 3.58
C ALA A 250 -7.11 -9.20 3.36
N ARG A 251 -6.81 -10.22 2.55
CA ARG A 251 -7.72 -11.35 2.31
C ARG A 251 -7.95 -12.21 3.55
N GLU A 252 -6.95 -12.28 4.43
CA GLU A 252 -6.92 -13.22 5.56
C GLU A 252 -7.65 -12.71 6.81
N VAL A 253 -7.96 -11.41 6.89
CA VAL A 253 -8.53 -10.75 8.08
C VAL A 253 -9.89 -10.09 7.81
N GLU A 254 -10.66 -9.82 8.86
CA GLU A 254 -11.93 -9.09 8.76
C GLU A 254 -11.74 -7.56 8.76
N ILE A 255 -10.70 -7.08 9.43
CA ILE A 255 -10.35 -5.66 9.54
C ILE A 255 -8.91 -5.51 9.05
N PHE A 256 -8.68 -4.56 8.16
CA PHE A 256 -7.35 -4.30 7.64
C PHE A 256 -6.95 -2.84 7.88
N GLY A 257 -5.67 -2.57 8.15
CA GLY A 257 -5.23 -1.24 8.50
C GLY A 257 -3.88 -0.84 7.97
N LEU A 258 -3.47 0.37 8.34
CA LEU A 258 -2.23 1.01 7.92
C LEU A 258 -1.57 1.68 9.12
N SER A 259 -0.27 1.50 9.30
CA SER A 259 0.57 2.39 10.09
C SER A 259 1.08 3.52 9.21
N SER A 260 1.24 4.71 9.78
CA SER A 260 1.80 5.86 9.06
C SER A 260 2.57 6.78 9.98
N PHE A 261 3.80 7.04 9.60
CA PHE A 261 4.68 7.99 10.28
C PHE A 261 5.13 9.08 9.28
N PRO A 262 4.20 9.98 8.84
CA PRO A 262 4.41 10.75 7.63
C PRO A 262 5.61 11.71 7.72
N LYS A 263 5.78 12.42 8.81
CA LYS A 263 6.95 13.31 8.98
C LYS A 263 8.26 12.56 9.22
N TRP A 264 8.18 11.35 9.76
CA TRP A 264 9.37 10.53 9.94
C TRP A 264 9.82 9.87 8.64
N LEU A 265 8.88 9.27 7.88
CA LEU A 265 9.20 8.36 6.79
C LEU A 265 8.89 8.89 5.39
N MET A 266 7.96 9.88 5.24
CA MET A 266 7.44 10.26 3.92
C MET A 266 8.05 11.56 3.34
N GLY A 267 8.86 12.30 4.10
CA GLY A 267 9.54 13.52 3.64
C GLY A 267 8.62 14.73 3.50
N GLU A 268 9.00 15.69 2.63
CA GLU A 268 8.33 16.99 2.53
C GLU A 268 6.90 16.92 2.00
N GLU A 269 6.62 15.98 1.09
CA GLU A 269 5.27 15.80 0.54
C GLU A 269 4.40 14.88 1.40
N HIS A 270 4.59 14.87 2.71
CA HIS A 270 3.95 13.91 3.62
C HIS A 270 2.41 13.96 3.62
N TYR A 271 1.74 15.09 3.29
CA TYR A 271 0.29 15.14 3.14
C TYR A 271 -0.17 14.31 1.95
N TYR A 272 0.47 14.52 0.80
CA TYR A 272 0.19 13.77 -0.42
C TYR A 272 0.52 12.28 -0.27
N ARG A 273 1.71 11.96 0.23
CA ARG A 273 2.15 10.57 0.38
C ARG A 273 1.30 9.80 1.38
N HIS A 274 0.94 10.42 2.50
CA HIS A 274 0.00 9.82 3.44
C HIS A 274 -1.36 9.53 2.78
N PHE A 275 -1.89 10.45 1.98
CA PHE A 275 -3.12 10.22 1.21
C PHE A 275 -2.97 9.07 0.22
N LEU A 276 -1.87 9.05 -0.54
CA LEU A 276 -1.55 8.02 -1.53
C LEU A 276 -1.48 6.60 -0.90
N HIS A 277 -0.80 6.47 0.25
CA HIS A 277 -0.71 5.19 0.97
C HIS A 277 -2.06 4.74 1.52
N ASN A 278 -2.83 5.66 2.12
CA ASN A 278 -4.19 5.35 2.56
C ASN A 278 -5.07 4.89 1.39
N GLU A 279 -4.94 5.52 0.22
CA GLU A 279 -5.68 5.13 -0.98
C GLU A 279 -5.34 3.70 -1.42
N MET A 280 -4.05 3.35 -1.49
CA MET A 280 -3.61 2.01 -1.89
C MET A 280 -4.11 0.94 -0.92
N VAL A 281 -3.90 1.13 0.39
CA VAL A 281 -4.28 0.14 1.41
C VAL A 281 -5.79 0.05 1.58
N ALA A 282 -6.54 1.15 1.40
CA ALA A 282 -8.00 1.11 1.36
C ALA A 282 -8.53 0.29 0.18
N GLN A 283 -7.86 0.31 -0.98
CA GLN A 283 -8.22 -0.59 -2.10
C GLN A 283 -7.93 -2.05 -1.77
N ALA A 284 -6.81 -2.33 -1.10
CA ALA A 284 -6.47 -3.68 -0.68
C ALA A 284 -7.51 -4.27 0.29
N SER A 285 -8.11 -3.44 1.15
CA SER A 285 -9.16 -3.88 2.09
C SER A 285 -10.46 -4.33 1.40
N ASN A 286 -10.66 -3.97 0.14
CA ASN A 286 -11.74 -4.44 -0.73
C ASN A 286 -13.14 -4.40 -0.07
N GLY A 287 -13.50 -3.26 0.51
CA GLY A 287 -14.79 -3.04 1.18
C GLY A 287 -14.89 -3.56 2.61
N LYS A 288 -13.87 -4.23 3.13
CA LYS A 288 -13.76 -4.54 4.56
C LYS A 288 -13.52 -3.27 5.37
N MET A 289 -13.71 -3.36 6.68
CA MET A 289 -13.37 -2.26 7.57
C MET A 289 -11.88 -1.91 7.44
N PHE A 290 -11.61 -0.63 7.20
CA PHE A 290 -10.28 -0.04 7.11
C PHE A 290 -10.15 1.11 8.10
N TYR A 291 -8.99 1.24 8.75
CA TYR A 291 -8.67 2.40 9.58
C TYR A 291 -7.16 2.60 9.73
N GLN A 292 -6.76 3.75 10.22
CA GLN A 292 -5.37 4.06 10.54
C GLN A 292 -5.03 3.43 11.89
N VAL A 293 -4.32 2.31 11.88
CA VAL A 293 -4.02 1.52 13.10
C VAL A 293 -2.92 2.15 13.94
N GLU A 294 -1.97 2.81 13.28
CA GLU A 294 -0.94 3.60 13.94
C GLU A 294 -0.69 4.88 13.14
N LEU A 295 -0.92 6.03 13.77
CA LEU A 295 -0.61 7.33 13.20
C LEU A 295 0.41 8.04 14.08
N GLN A 296 1.42 8.63 13.47
CA GLN A 296 2.49 9.37 14.15
C GLN A 296 1.93 10.39 15.14
N GLY A 297 2.16 10.18 16.44
CA GLY A 297 1.74 11.07 17.52
C GLY A 297 2.78 12.11 17.92
N GLY A 298 4.07 11.80 17.80
CA GLY A 298 5.18 12.62 18.23
C GLY A 298 6.33 12.71 17.23
N ALA A 299 7.53 13.07 17.71
CA ALA A 299 8.69 13.38 16.88
C ALA A 299 9.23 12.21 16.05
N GLY A 300 9.07 10.97 16.51
CA GLY A 300 9.38 9.79 15.72
C GLY A 300 10.85 9.38 15.65
N LYS A 301 11.72 9.88 16.55
CA LYS A 301 13.12 9.45 16.60
C LYS A 301 13.68 9.47 18.02
N PRO A 302 14.74 8.66 18.27
CA PRO A 302 15.49 8.73 19.53
C PRO A 302 15.95 10.16 19.83
N GLY A 303 15.86 10.55 21.10
CA GLY A 303 15.95 11.92 21.56
C GLY A 303 17.11 12.75 21.04
N LEU A 304 18.33 12.19 20.91
CA LEU A 304 19.51 12.93 20.45
C LEU A 304 19.54 13.20 18.94
N LEU A 305 18.83 12.42 18.15
CA LEU A 305 18.81 12.58 16.68
C LEU A 305 17.73 13.54 16.20
N GLY A 306 16.81 13.91 17.10
CA GLY A 306 15.65 14.74 16.79
C GLY A 306 14.76 14.14 15.70
N GLY A 307 13.52 14.55 15.67
CA GLY A 307 12.56 14.19 14.63
C GLY A 307 11.64 15.36 14.34
N LEU A 308 10.94 15.32 13.24
CA LEU A 308 9.97 16.35 12.90
C LEU A 308 8.69 16.13 13.71
N VAL A 309 8.43 17.03 14.65
CA VAL A 309 7.23 16.99 15.50
C VAL A 309 6.00 17.28 14.65
N PRO A 310 4.94 16.46 14.73
CA PRO A 310 3.67 16.77 14.10
C PRO A 310 3.05 18.06 14.65
N THR A 311 2.53 18.89 13.77
CA THR A 311 1.76 20.09 14.12
C THR A 311 0.28 19.75 14.31
N ALA A 312 -0.51 20.73 14.76
CA ALA A 312 -1.96 20.60 14.83
C ALA A 312 -2.60 20.41 13.44
N GLU A 313 -2.02 21.06 12.43
CA GLU A 313 -2.40 20.99 11.02
C GLU A 313 -2.15 19.60 10.46
N ASP A 314 -0.97 19.02 10.71
CA ASP A 314 -0.61 17.68 10.29
C ASP A 314 -1.64 16.65 10.78
N VAL A 315 -1.94 16.68 12.06
CA VAL A 315 -2.91 15.76 12.67
C VAL A 315 -4.30 15.89 12.02
N ARG A 316 -4.75 17.13 11.73
CA ARG A 316 -6.02 17.33 11.02
C ARG A 316 -5.99 16.73 9.63
N VAL A 317 -5.02 17.12 8.82
CA VAL A 317 -4.90 16.66 7.42
C VAL A 317 -4.83 15.14 7.36
N TRP A 318 -4.03 14.51 8.20
CA TRP A 318 -3.88 13.04 8.18
C TRP A 318 -5.17 12.32 8.57
N ASN A 319 -5.89 12.78 9.62
CA ASN A 319 -7.18 12.17 9.96
C ASN A 319 -8.17 12.24 8.79
N TYR A 320 -8.32 13.41 8.16
CA TYR A 320 -9.25 13.55 7.06
C TYR A 320 -8.80 12.86 5.77
N ASN A 321 -7.49 12.62 5.57
CA ASN A 321 -7.01 11.72 4.51
C ASN A 321 -7.52 10.29 4.71
N THR A 322 -7.41 9.77 5.93
CA THR A 322 -7.90 8.43 6.27
C THR A 322 -9.42 8.32 6.03
N ILE A 323 -10.20 9.30 6.50
CA ILE A 323 -11.66 9.32 6.28
C ILE A 323 -12.01 9.45 4.80
N ALA A 324 -11.29 10.28 4.05
CA ALA A 324 -11.49 10.42 2.60
C ALA A 324 -11.29 9.09 1.86
N CYS A 325 -10.34 8.27 2.28
CA CYS A 325 -10.13 6.93 1.74
C CYS A 325 -11.14 5.89 2.24
N GLY A 326 -12.16 6.28 3.02
CA GLY A 326 -13.19 5.39 3.57
C GLY A 326 -12.82 4.76 4.92
N GLY A 327 -11.72 5.22 5.53
CA GLY A 327 -11.30 4.77 6.86
C GLY A 327 -12.28 5.14 7.95
N LYS A 328 -12.36 4.30 8.99
CA LYS A 328 -13.36 4.43 10.08
C LYS A 328 -12.83 5.11 11.32
N GLY A 329 -11.54 5.37 11.40
CA GLY A 329 -10.94 6.02 12.55
C GLY A 329 -9.42 6.04 12.51
N THR A 330 -8.83 6.50 13.60
CA THR A 330 -7.38 6.63 13.77
C THR A 330 -6.99 6.27 15.19
N VAL A 331 -5.98 5.42 15.32
CA VAL A 331 -5.25 5.15 16.56
C VAL A 331 -3.86 5.78 16.44
N TYR A 332 -3.38 6.42 17.49
CA TYR A 332 -2.09 7.10 17.48
C TYR A 332 -1.00 6.23 18.08
N TRP A 333 0.13 6.15 17.42
CA TRP A 333 1.38 5.66 17.96
C TRP A 333 2.24 6.88 18.38
N GLN A 334 2.35 7.24 19.69
CA GLN A 334 1.53 6.64 20.75
C GLN A 334 0.91 7.75 21.64
N TYR A 335 0.07 7.40 22.60
CA TYR A 335 -0.57 8.42 23.44
C TYR A 335 0.44 9.15 24.34
N ALA A 336 1.19 8.41 25.15
CA ALA A 336 2.23 8.95 26.02
C ALA A 336 3.62 8.65 25.48
N VAL A 337 4.62 9.37 25.95
CA VAL A 337 6.02 9.06 25.62
C VAL A 337 6.44 7.71 26.19
N GLU A 338 7.30 7.00 25.49
CA GLU A 338 7.86 5.73 25.91
C GLU A 338 9.11 5.98 26.78
N PRO A 339 9.13 5.53 28.05
CA PRO A 339 10.20 5.86 28.96
C PRO A 339 11.51 5.12 28.67
N SER A 340 11.45 3.96 28.02
CA SER A 340 12.60 3.12 27.75
C SER A 340 12.38 2.20 26.55
N SER A 341 12.86 2.59 25.39
CA SER A 341 12.94 1.76 24.19
C SER A 341 13.87 2.37 23.16
N LEU A 342 14.03 1.70 22.03
CA LEU A 342 14.72 2.25 20.86
C LEU A 342 14.06 3.53 20.33
N GLU A 343 12.76 3.69 20.55
CA GLU A 343 11.97 4.83 20.09
C GLU A 343 11.84 5.96 21.13
N SER A 344 12.37 5.77 22.33
CA SER A 344 12.25 6.77 23.41
C SER A 344 12.97 8.09 23.09
N PRO A 345 12.34 9.25 23.41
CA PRO A 345 10.99 9.48 23.91
C PRO A 345 9.93 9.66 22.80
N GLY A 346 10.27 9.45 21.58
CA GLY A 346 9.79 9.64 20.24
C GLY A 346 8.33 10.05 19.98
N PHE A 347 7.38 9.14 20.16
CA PHE A 347 6.08 9.24 19.49
C PHE A 347 4.92 9.79 20.33
N GLY A 348 5.15 10.28 21.54
CA GLY A 348 4.08 10.75 22.44
C GLY A 348 3.19 11.84 21.82
N LEU A 349 1.88 11.59 21.75
CA LEU A 349 0.86 12.56 21.36
C LEU A 349 0.73 13.69 22.41
N VAL A 350 0.76 13.33 23.70
CA VAL A 350 0.80 14.24 24.83
C VAL A 350 2.24 14.53 25.27
N GLY A 351 2.41 15.48 26.20
CA GLY A 351 3.69 15.80 26.81
C GLY A 351 4.21 14.72 27.77
N PHE A 352 5.42 14.90 28.31
CA PHE A 352 6.11 13.91 29.15
C PHE A 352 5.32 13.47 30.38
N MET A 353 4.57 14.36 30.99
CA MET A 353 3.73 14.08 32.16
C MET A 353 2.24 14.08 31.85
N GLY A 354 1.89 13.94 30.53
CA GLY A 354 0.51 13.90 30.08
C GLY A 354 -0.10 15.27 29.74
N GLU A 355 0.73 16.32 29.62
CA GLU A 355 0.27 17.66 29.29
C GLU A 355 -0.29 17.73 27.87
N ASP A 356 -1.28 18.58 27.67
CA ASP A 356 -1.85 18.87 26.38
C ASP A 356 -0.83 19.55 25.46
N THR A 357 -0.71 19.01 24.24
CA THR A 357 0.09 19.59 23.16
C THR A 357 -0.82 20.18 22.07
N PRO A 358 -0.32 21.03 21.16
CA PRO A 358 -1.12 21.47 20.01
C PRO A 358 -1.67 20.30 19.19
N ARG A 359 -0.88 19.24 18.97
CA ARG A 359 -1.27 18.04 18.24
C ARG A 359 -2.31 17.20 18.99
N SER A 360 -2.21 17.06 20.32
CA SER A 360 -3.19 16.32 21.11
C SER A 360 -4.54 17.02 21.16
N ARG A 361 -4.55 18.36 21.25
CA ARG A 361 -5.78 19.15 21.15
C ARG A 361 -6.43 19.02 19.76
N SER A 362 -5.63 18.98 18.69
CA SER A 362 -6.12 18.76 17.34
C SER A 362 -6.72 17.36 17.17
N ALA A 363 -6.04 16.33 17.70
CA ALA A 363 -6.54 14.96 17.72
C ALA A 363 -7.89 14.84 18.45
N SER A 364 -8.00 15.49 19.62
CA SER A 364 -9.24 15.57 20.40
C SER A 364 -10.37 16.22 19.59
N LEU A 365 -10.09 17.33 18.90
CA LEU A 365 -11.08 18.01 18.06
C LEU A 365 -11.53 17.13 16.90
N CYS A 366 -10.61 16.44 16.23
CA CYS A 366 -10.93 15.49 15.16
C CYS A 366 -11.81 14.35 15.70
N ALA A 367 -11.42 13.72 16.81
CA ALA A 367 -12.18 12.63 17.41
C ALA A 367 -13.63 13.06 17.74
N ARG A 368 -13.82 14.21 18.42
CA ARG A 368 -15.15 14.74 18.76
C ARG A 368 -16.01 15.03 17.52
N ARG A 369 -15.42 15.59 16.46
CA ARG A 369 -16.15 15.90 15.22
C ARG A 369 -16.52 14.62 14.47
N LEU A 370 -15.60 13.69 14.33
CA LEU A 370 -15.82 12.46 13.59
C LEU A 370 -16.81 11.52 14.29
N ASN A 371 -16.79 11.46 15.64
CA ASN A 371 -17.75 10.68 16.42
C ASN A 371 -19.21 11.18 16.28
N THR A 372 -19.44 12.36 15.70
CA THR A 372 -20.79 12.89 15.42
C THR A 372 -21.19 12.76 13.95
N THR A 373 -20.40 12.07 13.13
CA THR A 373 -20.68 11.85 11.71
C THR A 373 -20.99 10.37 11.44
N ASP A 374 -21.82 10.10 10.42
CA ASP A 374 -22.23 8.74 10.04
C ASP A 374 -21.16 7.99 9.21
N ILE A 375 -19.86 8.16 9.57
CA ILE A 375 -18.76 7.55 8.82
C ILE A 375 -18.68 6.03 9.00
N ASP A 376 -19.18 5.50 10.10
CA ASP A 376 -19.12 4.06 10.41
C ASP A 376 -19.86 3.22 9.35
N ALA A 377 -21.07 3.64 8.98
CA ALA A 377 -21.87 2.98 7.95
C ALA A 377 -21.53 3.41 6.53
N ALA A 378 -20.70 4.47 6.36
CA ALA A 378 -20.42 5.02 5.05
C ALA A 378 -19.54 4.10 4.23
N GLN A 379 -19.87 3.93 2.95
CA GLN A 379 -19.09 3.19 1.95
C GLN A 379 -18.56 4.17 0.90
N ARG A 380 -17.40 3.88 0.32
CA ARG A 380 -16.87 4.68 -0.79
C ARG A 380 -17.76 4.58 -2.03
N VAL A 381 -17.98 5.71 -2.68
CA VAL A 381 -18.52 5.75 -4.04
C VAL A 381 -17.37 5.48 -5.01
N CYS A 382 -17.60 4.63 -6.02
CA CYS A 382 -16.57 4.30 -7.00
C CYS A 382 -16.25 5.51 -7.89
N GLU A 383 -14.98 5.87 -7.97
CA GLU A 383 -14.46 6.88 -8.89
C GLU A 383 -14.51 6.37 -10.34
N THR A 384 -14.62 7.29 -11.31
CA THR A 384 -14.62 6.97 -12.74
C THR A 384 -13.21 6.81 -13.33
N ASN A 385 -12.17 7.23 -12.60
CA ASN A 385 -10.77 7.11 -12.98
C ASN A 385 -10.06 6.09 -12.11
N ALA A 386 -9.21 5.25 -12.73
CA ALA A 386 -8.36 4.34 -11.98
C ALA A 386 -6.94 4.24 -12.55
N VAL A 387 -5.98 3.96 -11.67
CA VAL A 387 -4.61 3.57 -12.02
C VAL A 387 -4.47 2.08 -11.78
N PHE A 388 -4.07 1.35 -12.81
CA PHE A 388 -3.85 -0.09 -12.70
C PHE A 388 -2.58 -0.41 -11.93
N VAL A 389 -2.64 -1.41 -11.04
CA VAL A 389 -1.55 -1.84 -10.17
C VAL A 389 -1.30 -3.33 -10.37
N SER A 390 -0.04 -3.72 -10.58
CA SER A 390 0.38 -5.11 -10.81
C SER A 390 1.51 -5.51 -9.87
N ARG A 391 1.30 -6.60 -9.14
CA ARG A 391 2.32 -7.31 -8.36
C ARG A 391 3.42 -7.85 -9.27
N SER A 392 3.05 -8.36 -10.43
CA SER A 392 3.97 -8.95 -11.38
C SER A 392 5.01 -7.96 -11.88
N ILE A 393 4.65 -6.69 -12.05
CA ILE A 393 5.59 -5.63 -12.42
C ILE A 393 6.56 -5.33 -11.27
N SER A 394 6.08 -5.29 -10.02
CA SER A 394 6.96 -5.10 -8.85
C SER A 394 7.98 -6.23 -8.72
N LEU A 395 7.54 -7.48 -8.91
CA LEU A 395 8.44 -8.65 -8.86
C LEU A 395 9.49 -8.61 -9.97
N LEU A 396 9.09 -8.27 -11.20
CA LEU A 396 10.01 -8.10 -12.33
C LEU A 396 11.03 -6.97 -12.05
N ALA A 397 10.56 -5.82 -11.58
CA ALA A 397 11.41 -4.67 -11.28
C ALA A 397 12.44 -5.00 -10.18
N PHE A 398 12.05 -5.77 -9.17
CA PHE A 398 12.97 -6.28 -8.16
C PHE A 398 14.02 -7.22 -8.77
N ALA A 399 13.59 -8.20 -9.56
CA ALA A 399 14.48 -9.18 -10.21
C ALA A 399 15.46 -8.51 -11.18
N ALA A 400 15.07 -7.39 -11.80
CA ALA A 400 15.91 -6.57 -12.68
C ALA A 400 16.96 -5.72 -11.95
N GLY A 401 17.16 -5.92 -10.63
CA GLY A 401 18.18 -5.23 -9.84
C GLY A 401 17.62 -4.21 -8.85
N ARG A 402 16.48 -4.50 -8.23
CA ARG A 402 15.81 -3.64 -7.24
C ARG A 402 15.30 -2.31 -7.82
N MET A 403 14.72 -2.35 -9.00
CA MET A 403 14.21 -1.18 -9.70
C MET A 403 12.74 -0.87 -9.39
N GLU A 404 12.20 -1.35 -8.27
CA GLU A 404 10.80 -1.16 -7.83
C GLU A 404 10.43 0.33 -7.67
N GLU A 405 11.41 1.15 -7.33
CA GLU A 405 11.26 2.61 -7.24
C GLU A 405 10.70 3.24 -8.52
N LEU A 406 11.10 2.76 -9.68
CA LEU A 406 10.63 3.28 -10.97
C LEU A 406 9.13 3.02 -11.14
N TYR A 407 8.68 1.84 -10.74
CA TYR A 407 7.26 1.48 -10.82
C TYR A 407 6.43 2.25 -9.78
N ALA A 408 6.89 2.33 -8.52
CA ALA A 408 6.23 3.10 -7.47
C ALA A 408 6.07 4.58 -7.86
N LYS A 409 7.11 5.19 -8.43
CA LYS A 409 7.07 6.56 -8.95
C LYS A 409 6.14 6.71 -10.15
N SER A 410 6.08 5.73 -11.05
CA SER A 410 5.15 5.77 -12.18
C SER A 410 3.68 5.72 -11.72
N LEU A 411 3.35 4.86 -10.75
CA LEU A 411 2.03 4.81 -10.12
C LEU A 411 1.68 6.17 -9.47
N SER A 412 2.60 6.71 -8.70
CA SER A 412 2.44 8.01 -8.03
C SER A 412 2.28 9.14 -9.04
N GLY A 413 3.01 9.14 -10.16
CA GLY A 413 2.99 10.24 -11.13
C GLY A 413 1.61 10.48 -11.74
N VAL A 414 0.89 9.42 -12.12
CA VAL A 414 -0.50 9.54 -12.59
C VAL A 414 -1.41 10.05 -11.47
N PHE A 415 -1.31 9.44 -10.29
CA PHE A 415 -2.12 9.81 -9.14
C PHE A 415 -1.85 11.27 -8.70
N LYS A 416 -0.60 11.71 -8.75
CA LYS A 416 -0.16 13.07 -8.44
C LYS A 416 -0.66 14.09 -9.45
N ALA A 417 -0.70 13.75 -10.73
CA ALA A 417 -1.26 14.60 -11.77
C ALA A 417 -2.77 14.86 -11.51
N ALA A 418 -3.52 13.82 -11.17
CA ALA A 418 -4.92 13.94 -10.74
C ALA A 418 -5.07 14.78 -9.45
N TYR A 419 -4.28 14.49 -8.43
CA TYR A 419 -4.27 15.20 -7.15
C TYR A 419 -3.98 16.70 -7.32
N HIS A 420 -3.01 17.07 -8.15
CA HIS A 420 -2.66 18.46 -8.43
C HIS A 420 -3.73 19.23 -9.23
N ARG A 421 -4.74 18.55 -9.73
CA ARG A 421 -5.91 19.14 -10.40
C ARG A 421 -7.23 18.93 -9.65
N GLY A 422 -7.16 18.26 -8.49
CA GLY A 422 -8.34 17.95 -7.69
C GLY A 422 -9.28 16.91 -8.34
N ILE A 423 -8.76 16.07 -9.23
CA ILE A 423 -9.53 15.04 -9.93
C ILE A 423 -9.59 13.78 -9.06
N PRO A 424 -10.78 13.27 -8.72
CA PRO A 424 -10.90 12.00 -8.01
C PRO A 424 -10.39 10.82 -8.84
N ILE A 425 -9.55 9.98 -8.23
CA ILE A 425 -8.93 8.82 -8.85
C ILE A 425 -8.67 7.74 -7.80
N ARG A 426 -8.70 6.47 -8.18
CA ARG A 426 -8.45 5.32 -7.31
C ARG A 426 -7.39 4.40 -7.89
N PHE A 427 -6.94 3.40 -7.12
CA PHE A 427 -6.17 2.29 -7.66
C PHE A 427 -7.08 1.10 -8.01
N MET A 428 -6.66 0.29 -9.00
CA MET A 428 -7.27 -0.97 -9.40
C MET A 428 -6.17 -2.02 -9.49
N HIS A 429 -6.13 -2.93 -8.53
CA HIS A 429 -5.12 -3.99 -8.50
C HIS A 429 -5.52 -5.17 -9.39
N GLU A 430 -4.53 -5.88 -9.96
CA GLU A 430 -4.75 -7.06 -10.83
C GLU A 430 -5.60 -8.15 -10.16
N ASP A 431 -5.51 -8.31 -8.82
CA ASP A 431 -6.32 -9.27 -8.06
C ASP A 431 -7.82 -8.95 -8.03
N HIS A 432 -8.21 -7.73 -8.38
CA HIS A 432 -9.60 -7.26 -8.39
C HIS A 432 -10.08 -6.91 -9.82
N LEU A 433 -9.33 -7.31 -10.83
CA LEU A 433 -9.56 -6.93 -12.22
C LEU A 433 -10.92 -7.40 -12.75
N ASP A 434 -11.44 -8.53 -12.27
CA ASP A 434 -12.78 -9.02 -12.62
C ASP A 434 -13.89 -8.01 -12.31
N SER A 435 -13.68 -7.15 -11.29
CA SER A 435 -14.63 -6.11 -10.93
C SER A 435 -14.62 -4.90 -11.88
N LEU A 436 -13.62 -4.75 -12.74
CA LEU A 436 -13.49 -3.62 -13.67
C LEU A 436 -14.72 -3.48 -14.56
N LEU A 437 -15.18 -4.57 -15.16
CA LEU A 437 -16.30 -4.59 -16.10
C LEU A 437 -17.66 -4.24 -15.45
N SER A 438 -17.81 -4.50 -14.15
CA SER A 438 -19.01 -4.16 -13.38
C SER A 438 -18.91 -2.84 -12.62
N SER A 439 -17.73 -2.20 -12.63
CA SER A 439 -17.46 -0.97 -11.91
C SER A 439 -18.00 0.28 -12.65
N ARG A 440 -17.81 1.46 -12.05
CA ARG A 440 -18.09 2.76 -12.66
C ARG A 440 -16.86 3.38 -13.31
N ILE A 441 -15.75 2.65 -13.41
CA ILE A 441 -14.53 3.14 -14.04
C ILE A 441 -14.76 3.36 -15.52
N ARG A 442 -14.37 4.53 -16.01
CA ARG A 442 -14.43 4.92 -17.42
C ARG A 442 -13.05 5.08 -18.03
N VAL A 443 -12.09 5.49 -17.21
CA VAL A 443 -10.69 5.68 -17.61
C VAL A 443 -9.79 4.81 -16.75
N LEU A 444 -9.04 3.94 -17.38
CA LEU A 444 -8.02 3.11 -16.75
C LEU A 444 -6.65 3.48 -17.29
N TYR A 445 -5.80 4.04 -16.44
CA TYR A 445 -4.41 4.35 -16.77
C TYR A 445 -3.49 3.22 -16.27
N VAL A 446 -2.65 2.71 -17.15
CA VAL A 446 -1.70 1.61 -16.88
C VAL A 446 -0.27 2.15 -17.04
N PRO A 447 0.32 2.68 -15.94
CA PRO A 447 1.70 3.17 -15.98
C PRO A 447 2.68 2.00 -16.03
N MET A 448 3.76 2.17 -16.77
CA MET A 448 4.83 1.17 -16.91
C MET A 448 4.31 -0.27 -17.12
N PRO A 449 3.48 -0.54 -18.14
CA PRO A 449 2.74 -1.78 -18.33
C PRO A 449 3.62 -2.96 -18.80
N LEU A 450 4.79 -3.17 -18.18
CA LEU A 450 5.80 -4.11 -18.64
C LEU A 450 5.32 -5.57 -18.69
N VAL A 451 4.44 -5.96 -17.77
CA VAL A 451 3.85 -7.30 -17.71
C VAL A 451 2.33 -7.18 -17.89
N LEU A 452 1.80 -7.77 -18.94
CA LEU A 452 0.36 -7.90 -19.21
C LEU A 452 0.07 -9.32 -19.63
N GLU A 453 -0.40 -10.14 -18.71
CA GLU A 453 -0.75 -11.53 -18.98
C GLU A 453 -2.04 -11.64 -19.80
N PRO A 454 -2.24 -12.72 -20.59
CA PRO A 454 -3.39 -12.89 -21.47
C PRO A 454 -4.76 -12.67 -20.80
N PRO A 455 -5.02 -13.11 -19.55
CA PRO A 455 -6.28 -12.81 -18.87
C PRO A 455 -6.50 -11.31 -18.64
N THR A 456 -5.45 -10.57 -18.28
CA THR A 456 -5.48 -9.11 -18.10
C THR A 456 -5.79 -8.41 -19.43
N VAL A 457 -5.12 -8.82 -20.51
CA VAL A 457 -5.35 -8.31 -21.86
C VAL A 457 -6.80 -8.54 -22.30
N ALA A 458 -7.36 -9.72 -22.04
CA ALA A 458 -8.75 -10.03 -22.36
C ALA A 458 -9.75 -9.09 -21.65
N VAL A 459 -9.55 -8.85 -20.35
CA VAL A 459 -10.40 -7.93 -19.58
C VAL A 459 -10.24 -6.49 -20.07
N PHE A 460 -9.03 -6.02 -20.33
CA PHE A 460 -8.80 -4.69 -20.90
C PHE A 460 -9.48 -4.52 -22.26
N LYS A 461 -9.37 -5.51 -23.13
CA LYS A 461 -10.02 -5.51 -24.44
C LYS A 461 -11.54 -5.40 -24.32
N GLN A 462 -12.15 -6.20 -23.44
CA GLN A 462 -13.59 -6.13 -23.17
C GLN A 462 -13.99 -4.77 -22.59
N PHE A 463 -13.27 -4.26 -21.60
CA PHE A 463 -13.51 -2.94 -21.01
C PHE A 463 -13.57 -1.85 -22.07
N VAL A 464 -12.62 -1.85 -23.01
CA VAL A 464 -12.59 -0.86 -24.09
C VAL A 464 -13.74 -1.11 -25.09
N GLN A 465 -13.99 -2.36 -25.47
CA GLN A 465 -15.10 -2.68 -26.39
C GLN A 465 -16.45 -2.22 -25.87
N GLU A 466 -16.65 -2.17 -24.54
CA GLU A 466 -17.87 -1.72 -23.88
C GLU A 466 -17.94 -0.18 -23.73
N GLY A 467 -16.85 0.55 -24.00
CA GLY A 467 -16.83 2.03 -24.02
C GLY A 467 -15.81 2.67 -23.08
N GLY A 468 -14.97 1.87 -22.42
CA GLY A 468 -13.89 2.37 -21.56
C GLY A 468 -12.75 3.02 -22.33
N THR A 469 -12.01 3.89 -21.69
CA THR A 469 -10.76 4.47 -22.18
C THR A 469 -9.58 3.83 -21.46
N LEU A 470 -8.70 3.19 -22.22
CA LEU A 470 -7.47 2.56 -21.70
C LEU A 470 -6.26 3.39 -22.12
N ILE A 471 -5.40 3.74 -21.16
CA ILE A 471 -4.18 4.49 -21.43
C ILE A 471 -2.99 3.60 -21.05
N LEU A 472 -2.10 3.33 -22.00
CA LEU A 472 -0.90 2.52 -21.84
C LEU A 472 0.34 3.38 -22.06
N GLU A 473 1.34 3.22 -21.20
CA GLU A 473 2.68 3.75 -21.47
C GLU A 473 3.54 2.74 -22.26
N ALA A 474 4.77 3.10 -22.53
CA ALA A 474 5.75 2.26 -23.20
C ALA A 474 5.95 0.91 -22.51
N GLY A 475 6.38 -0.11 -23.26
CA GLY A 475 6.69 -1.43 -22.76
C GLY A 475 5.46 -2.34 -22.54
N ALA A 476 4.29 -1.99 -23.07
CA ALA A 476 3.05 -2.72 -22.85
C ALA A 476 3.17 -4.22 -23.21
N GLY A 477 3.19 -5.09 -22.19
CA GLY A 477 3.33 -6.54 -22.35
C GLY A 477 4.66 -6.98 -22.95
N LEU A 478 5.74 -6.22 -22.73
CA LEU A 478 7.07 -6.58 -23.21
C LEU A 478 7.61 -7.85 -22.53
N TYR A 479 7.21 -8.09 -21.29
CA TYR A 479 7.61 -9.26 -20.51
C TYR A 479 6.40 -10.09 -20.10
N ARG A 480 6.64 -11.38 -19.93
CA ARG A 480 5.76 -12.31 -19.21
C ARG A 480 6.03 -12.24 -17.70
N ALA A 481 5.12 -12.77 -16.89
CA ALA A 481 5.24 -12.74 -15.45
C ALA A 481 6.50 -13.46 -14.90
N ASN A 482 7.08 -14.39 -15.67
CA ASN A 482 8.35 -15.05 -15.31
C ASN A 482 9.60 -14.24 -15.71
N GLY A 483 9.45 -13.04 -16.29
CA GLY A 483 10.55 -12.18 -16.71
C GLY A 483 11.10 -12.47 -18.12
N GLU A 484 10.52 -13.40 -18.89
CA GLU A 484 10.86 -13.61 -20.30
C GLU A 484 10.28 -12.49 -21.17
N ILE A 485 11.00 -12.12 -22.24
CA ILE A 485 10.45 -11.24 -23.26
C ILE A 485 9.36 -11.96 -24.03
N ASP A 486 8.18 -11.33 -24.18
CA ASP A 486 7.10 -11.86 -25.00
C ASP A 486 7.38 -11.61 -26.49
N LEU A 487 8.09 -12.53 -27.14
CA LEU A 487 8.40 -12.45 -28.58
C LEU A 487 7.15 -12.55 -29.48
N GLN A 488 6.02 -13.01 -28.95
CA GLN A 488 4.76 -13.05 -29.69
C GLN A 488 4.05 -11.69 -29.66
N GLN A 489 4.43 -10.80 -28.71
CA GLN A 489 3.93 -9.43 -28.58
C GLN A 489 2.39 -9.39 -28.47
N GLN A 490 1.83 -10.37 -27.77
CA GLN A 490 0.38 -10.59 -27.74
C GLN A 490 -0.39 -9.38 -27.22
N ALA A 491 0.06 -8.78 -26.13
CA ALA A 491 -0.66 -7.66 -25.50
C ALA A 491 -0.75 -6.44 -26.42
N LEU A 492 0.38 -6.01 -26.99
CA LEU A 492 0.41 -4.84 -27.87
C LEU A 492 -0.31 -5.10 -29.20
N GLY A 493 -0.19 -6.32 -29.75
CA GLY A 493 -0.89 -6.74 -30.96
C GLY A 493 -2.41 -6.76 -30.77
N GLU A 494 -2.93 -7.38 -29.71
CA GLU A 494 -4.37 -7.47 -29.47
C GLU A 494 -5.02 -6.12 -29.12
N LEU A 495 -4.35 -5.32 -28.28
CA LEU A 495 -4.88 -4.04 -27.83
C LEU A 495 -4.71 -2.95 -28.89
N MET A 496 -3.53 -2.81 -29.47
CA MET A 496 -3.18 -1.67 -30.32
C MET A 496 -3.02 -1.99 -31.80
N ASP A 497 -2.97 -3.28 -32.18
CA ASP A 497 -2.61 -3.71 -33.54
C ASP A 497 -1.22 -3.19 -33.96
N MET A 498 -0.29 -3.23 -33.03
CA MET A 498 1.08 -2.73 -33.16
C MET A 498 2.09 -3.82 -32.78
N LYS A 499 3.33 -3.60 -33.17
CA LYS A 499 4.47 -4.45 -32.78
C LYS A 499 5.61 -3.61 -32.23
N HIS A 500 6.26 -4.12 -31.18
CA HIS A 500 7.52 -3.57 -30.71
C HIS A 500 8.59 -3.68 -31.79
N VAL A 501 9.32 -2.61 -32.06
CA VAL A 501 10.44 -2.61 -33.00
C VAL A 501 11.74 -2.46 -32.24
N GLU A 502 11.88 -1.41 -31.43
CA GLU A 502 13.11 -1.10 -30.72
C GLU A 502 12.85 -0.30 -29.46
N ILE A 503 13.71 -0.47 -28.47
CA ILE A 503 13.78 0.37 -27.26
C ILE A 503 15.07 1.16 -27.32
N GLN A 504 14.96 2.48 -27.28
CA GLN A 504 16.09 3.39 -27.30
C GLN A 504 16.17 4.11 -25.95
N ALA A 505 17.18 3.72 -25.14
CA ALA A 505 17.39 4.32 -23.83
C ALA A 505 17.77 5.81 -23.97
N ALA A 506 17.20 6.62 -23.11
CA ALA A 506 17.66 8.00 -22.91
C ALA A 506 19.00 7.98 -22.16
N THR A 507 19.83 8.98 -22.42
CA THR A 507 21.00 9.23 -21.56
C THR A 507 20.52 9.63 -20.15
N GLU A 508 21.35 9.38 -19.16
CA GLU A 508 21.02 9.65 -17.76
C GLU A 508 20.52 11.11 -17.58
N ASN A 509 19.36 11.24 -16.97
CA ASN A 509 18.63 12.51 -16.77
C ASN A 509 18.13 13.26 -18.02
N GLN A 510 18.21 12.68 -19.20
CA GLN A 510 17.65 13.29 -20.40
C GLN A 510 16.14 13.02 -20.47
N ALA A 511 15.34 14.08 -20.62
CA ALA A 511 13.92 13.95 -20.95
C ALA A 511 13.75 13.49 -22.41
N ILE A 512 12.69 12.77 -22.66
CA ILE A 512 12.26 12.32 -23.99
C ILE A 512 11.06 13.18 -24.38
N ASP A 513 11.28 14.08 -25.34
CA ASP A 513 10.24 15.01 -25.79
C ASP A 513 9.33 14.38 -26.84
N ILE A 514 8.03 14.51 -26.63
CA ILE A 514 6.97 14.18 -27.58
C ILE A 514 6.26 15.48 -27.96
N LYS A 515 6.28 15.84 -29.23
CA LYS A 515 5.57 17.01 -29.77
C LYS A 515 4.12 16.63 -30.06
N THR A 516 3.20 17.41 -29.51
CA THR A 516 1.76 17.31 -29.75
C THR A 516 1.24 18.65 -30.34
N THR A 517 -0.03 18.70 -30.73
CA THR A 517 -0.69 19.96 -31.15
C THR A 517 -0.80 20.98 -30.02
N ASP A 518 -0.85 20.53 -28.76
CA ASP A 518 -1.17 21.36 -27.59
C ASP A 518 0.06 21.68 -26.72
N GLY A 519 1.26 21.18 -27.09
CA GLY A 519 2.50 21.40 -26.35
C GLY A 519 3.45 20.21 -26.39
N THR A 520 4.35 20.13 -25.42
CA THR A 520 5.34 19.06 -25.32
C THR A 520 5.04 18.17 -24.13
N VAL A 521 4.90 16.87 -24.37
CA VAL A 521 4.82 15.82 -23.32
C VAL A 521 6.20 15.23 -23.16
N LYS A 522 6.70 15.15 -21.92
CA LYS A 522 8.01 14.60 -21.63
C LYS A 522 7.92 13.25 -20.93
N GLY A 523 8.87 12.38 -21.25
CA GLY A 523 9.04 11.07 -20.62
C GLY A 523 10.45 10.83 -20.10
N SER A 524 10.65 9.66 -19.52
CA SER A 524 11.92 9.24 -18.92
C SER A 524 12.28 7.81 -19.33
N LEU A 525 13.52 7.39 -19.05
CA LEU A 525 14.14 6.07 -19.23
C LEU A 525 14.39 5.70 -20.70
N TYR A 526 13.36 5.50 -21.49
CA TYR A 526 13.51 5.17 -22.90
C TYR A 526 12.30 5.60 -23.73
N ARG A 527 12.53 5.76 -25.04
CA ARG A 527 11.49 5.81 -26.04
C ARG A 527 11.35 4.45 -26.69
N GLN A 528 10.12 4.08 -27.01
CA GLN A 528 9.81 2.84 -27.69
C GLN A 528 9.35 3.13 -29.11
N LEU A 529 10.00 2.49 -30.09
CA LEU A 529 9.60 2.49 -31.48
C LEU A 529 8.66 1.32 -31.75
N VAL A 530 7.63 1.56 -32.51
CA VAL A 530 6.60 0.56 -32.85
C VAL A 530 6.29 0.59 -34.34
N ALA A 531 5.98 -0.57 -34.89
CA ALA A 531 5.34 -0.67 -36.20
C ALA A 531 3.83 -0.68 -36.01
N SER A 532 3.14 0.22 -36.70
CA SER A 532 1.69 0.37 -36.69
C SER A 532 1.17 0.72 -38.09
N ASP A 533 -0.11 0.42 -38.35
CA ASP A 533 -0.76 0.91 -39.57
C ASP A 533 -0.87 2.44 -39.54
N ASP A 534 -0.57 3.09 -40.67
CA ASP A 534 -0.67 4.55 -40.83
C ASP A 534 -2.10 5.06 -40.68
N ALA A 535 -3.10 4.20 -40.87
CA ALA A 535 -4.52 4.53 -40.65
C ALA A 535 -4.88 4.73 -39.16
N ILE A 536 -4.06 4.23 -38.23
CA ILE A 536 -4.26 4.44 -36.79
C ILE A 536 -3.83 5.87 -36.44
N ALA A 537 -4.64 6.62 -35.70
CA ALA A 537 -4.41 8.03 -35.40
C ALA A 537 -3.11 8.23 -34.59
N CYS A 538 -2.28 9.18 -35.03
CA CYS A 538 -1.09 9.63 -34.32
C CYS A 538 -1.30 11.05 -33.82
N GLU A 539 -1.24 11.25 -32.49
CA GLU A 539 -1.48 12.52 -31.81
C GLU A 539 -0.18 13.21 -31.35
N GLY A 540 0.94 12.48 -31.41
CA GLY A 540 2.24 13.04 -31.04
C GLY A 540 3.41 12.25 -31.64
N THR A 541 4.52 12.96 -31.90
CA THR A 541 5.73 12.40 -32.48
C THR A 541 6.96 12.72 -31.64
N PHE A 542 7.96 11.85 -31.70
CA PHE A 542 9.32 12.18 -31.22
C PHE A 542 9.96 13.23 -32.12
N GLU A 543 11.10 13.78 -31.72
CA GLU A 543 11.79 14.85 -32.46
C GLU A 543 12.18 14.46 -33.90
N ASP A 544 12.47 13.18 -34.13
CA ASP A 544 12.81 12.64 -35.46
C ASP A 544 11.60 12.32 -36.33
N GLY A 545 10.39 12.58 -35.84
CA GLY A 545 9.14 12.33 -36.54
C GLY A 545 8.54 10.94 -36.32
N GLU A 546 9.20 10.04 -35.57
CA GLU A 546 8.66 8.74 -35.20
C GLU A 546 7.40 8.90 -34.32
N ARG A 547 6.44 7.99 -34.48
CA ARG A 547 5.14 8.02 -33.81
C ARG A 547 5.30 7.75 -32.32
N ALA A 548 4.77 8.64 -31.48
CA ALA A 548 4.98 8.60 -30.02
C ALA A 548 3.71 8.56 -29.18
N ILE A 549 2.59 9.15 -29.67
CA ILE A 549 1.27 9.02 -29.06
C ILE A 549 0.32 8.49 -30.12
N ILE A 550 -0.21 7.29 -29.89
CA ILE A 550 -1.03 6.59 -30.84
C ILE A 550 -2.38 6.25 -30.20
N THR A 551 -3.48 6.52 -30.91
CA THR A 551 -4.84 6.32 -30.43
C THR A 551 -5.60 5.38 -31.37
N ARG A 552 -6.14 4.28 -30.82
CA ARG A 552 -6.94 3.28 -31.51
C ARG A 552 -8.36 3.26 -30.97
N GLN A 553 -9.34 3.22 -31.87
CA GLN A 553 -10.72 2.91 -31.53
C GLN A 553 -10.90 1.38 -31.50
N LEU A 554 -11.50 0.85 -30.44
CA LEU A 554 -11.80 -0.57 -30.31
C LEU A 554 -13.21 -0.76 -29.74
N GLY A 555 -14.14 -1.22 -30.55
CA GLY A 555 -15.55 -1.27 -30.17
C GLY A 555 -16.12 0.14 -29.91
N LYS A 556 -16.63 0.40 -28.71
CA LYS A 556 -17.21 1.70 -28.32
C LYS A 556 -16.20 2.61 -27.61
N GLY A 557 -15.03 2.09 -27.24
CA GLY A 557 -14.03 2.81 -26.44
C GLY A 557 -12.73 3.04 -27.19
N THR A 558 -11.77 3.56 -26.47
CA THR A 558 -10.51 4.07 -27.02
C THR A 558 -9.33 3.53 -26.26
N ILE A 559 -8.25 3.19 -26.94
CA ILE A 559 -6.95 2.91 -26.34
C ILE A 559 -5.96 3.97 -26.80
N ARG A 560 -5.24 4.56 -25.87
CA ARG A 560 -4.14 5.49 -26.12
C ARG A 560 -2.84 4.89 -25.62
N TRP A 561 -1.84 4.84 -26.49
CA TRP A 561 -0.50 4.43 -26.14
C TRP A 561 0.45 5.62 -26.19
N ILE A 562 1.35 5.72 -25.18
CA ILE A 562 2.37 6.76 -25.03
C ILE A 562 3.73 6.06 -25.07
N GLY A 563 4.58 6.39 -26.04
CA GLY A 563 5.83 5.69 -26.34
C GLY A 563 6.99 5.93 -25.35
N THR A 564 6.72 6.45 -24.17
CA THR A 564 7.68 6.68 -23.08
C THR A 564 6.98 6.64 -21.72
N PHE A 565 7.72 6.81 -20.62
CA PHE A 565 7.17 6.87 -19.26
C PHE A 565 6.92 8.32 -18.82
N ALA A 566 5.80 8.88 -19.23
CA ALA A 566 5.40 10.25 -18.91
C ALA A 566 5.03 10.40 -17.42
N SER A 567 4.42 9.36 -16.83
CA SER A 567 4.06 9.33 -15.41
C SER A 567 5.29 9.41 -14.51
N LEU A 568 6.34 8.62 -14.81
CA LEU A 568 7.61 8.64 -14.10
C LEU A 568 8.30 10.00 -14.20
N HIS A 569 8.28 10.60 -15.41
CA HIS A 569 8.85 11.92 -15.62
C HIS A 569 8.17 12.97 -14.75
N TYR A 570 6.83 12.97 -14.73
CA TYR A 570 6.08 13.92 -13.93
C TYR A 570 6.32 13.79 -12.43
N GLU A 571 6.35 12.55 -11.89
CA GLU A 571 6.68 12.33 -10.47
C GLU A 571 8.04 12.89 -10.11
N THR A 572 9.03 12.69 -10.99
CA THR A 572 10.43 13.04 -10.71
C THR A 572 10.72 14.54 -10.86
N THR A 573 10.09 15.19 -11.84
CA THR A 573 10.43 16.58 -12.21
C THR A 573 9.37 17.61 -11.84
N GLY A 574 8.10 17.18 -11.76
CA GLY A 574 6.96 18.08 -11.59
C GLY A 574 6.65 18.93 -12.82
N ASP A 575 7.07 18.51 -14.04
CA ASP A 575 6.87 19.22 -15.29
C ASP A 575 5.39 19.56 -15.54
N GLU A 576 5.06 20.84 -15.60
CA GLU A 576 3.67 21.31 -15.63
C GLU A 576 2.91 20.94 -16.91
N GLU A 577 3.58 20.94 -18.07
CA GLU A 577 2.94 20.58 -19.35
C GLU A 577 2.61 19.09 -19.36
N THR A 578 3.55 18.23 -18.96
CA THR A 578 3.33 16.79 -18.82
C THR A 578 2.24 16.49 -17.78
N GLY A 579 2.26 17.19 -16.63
CA GLY A 579 1.23 17.01 -15.60
C GLY A 579 -0.17 17.44 -16.07
N ALA A 580 -0.26 18.52 -16.84
CA ALA A 580 -1.51 18.97 -17.45
C ALA A 580 -2.03 17.96 -18.48
N TYR A 581 -1.14 17.43 -19.30
CA TYR A 581 -1.48 16.40 -20.29
C TYR A 581 -2.02 15.13 -19.59
N LEU A 582 -1.30 14.59 -18.60
CA LEU A 582 -1.73 13.40 -17.86
C LEU A 582 -3.11 13.59 -17.20
N ALA A 583 -3.33 14.73 -16.54
CA ALA A 583 -4.61 15.05 -15.93
C ALA A 583 -5.72 15.25 -16.98
N GLY A 584 -5.40 15.79 -18.16
CA GLY A 584 -6.33 15.97 -19.28
C GLY A 584 -6.84 14.66 -19.89
N LEU A 585 -6.16 13.55 -19.64
CA LEU A 585 -6.60 12.21 -20.06
C LEU A 585 -7.69 11.62 -19.14
N LEU A 586 -7.92 12.21 -17.97
CA LEU A 586 -8.84 11.70 -16.94
C LEU A 586 -10.22 12.37 -17.04
N ASP A 587 -11.25 11.70 -16.53
CA ASP A 587 -12.57 12.30 -16.31
C ASP A 587 -12.49 13.33 -15.17
N ALA A 588 -12.61 14.60 -15.51
CA ALA A 588 -12.46 15.71 -14.58
C ALA A 588 -13.50 15.72 -13.44
N ALA A 589 -14.70 15.16 -13.68
CA ALA A 589 -15.74 15.05 -12.65
C ALA A 589 -15.45 13.93 -11.63
N GLY A 590 -14.79 12.87 -12.07
CA GLY A 590 -14.33 11.76 -11.24
C GLY A 590 -15.42 10.87 -10.64
N TYR A 591 -16.71 11.22 -10.79
CA TYR A 591 -17.88 10.47 -10.30
C TYR A 591 -19.09 10.63 -11.21
N ASP A 592 -19.89 9.57 -11.39
CA ASP A 592 -21.15 9.62 -12.13
C ASP A 592 -22.18 10.60 -11.52
N ALA A 593 -22.14 10.74 -10.20
CA ALA A 593 -23.03 11.63 -9.47
C ALA A 593 -22.66 13.12 -9.60
N ILE A 594 -21.47 13.43 -10.10
CA ILE A 594 -20.94 14.79 -10.21
C ILE A 594 -20.86 15.20 -11.69
N LYS A 595 -21.36 16.39 -12.00
CA LYS A 595 -21.25 17.01 -13.31
C LYS A 595 -19.99 17.87 -13.45
N ARG A 596 -19.63 18.59 -12.36
CA ARG A 596 -18.48 19.51 -12.35
C ARG A 596 -18.01 19.80 -10.94
N ILE A 597 -16.69 19.98 -10.80
CA ILE A 597 -16.05 20.45 -9.58
C ILE A 597 -15.21 21.68 -9.95
N ASP A 598 -15.43 22.78 -9.25
CA ASP A 598 -14.63 23.99 -9.40
C ASP A 598 -13.94 24.32 -8.09
N TYR A 599 -12.69 24.78 -8.18
CA TYR A 599 -11.86 25.17 -7.04
C TYR A 599 -11.50 26.65 -7.15
N SER A 600 -11.59 27.37 -6.03
CA SER A 600 -11.08 28.74 -5.89
C SER A 600 -10.34 28.92 -4.58
N TYR A 601 -9.42 29.87 -4.54
CA TYR A 601 -8.52 30.07 -3.40
C TYR A 601 -8.42 31.55 -3.05
N SER A 602 -8.07 31.85 -1.79
CA SER A 602 -7.78 33.21 -1.33
C SER A 602 -6.52 33.82 -1.94
N GLY A 603 -5.75 33.07 -2.69
CA GLY A 603 -4.54 33.45 -3.42
C GLY A 603 -4.42 32.63 -4.71
N GLN A 604 -3.26 32.63 -5.33
CA GLN A 604 -2.97 31.83 -6.53
C GLN A 604 -2.09 30.63 -6.16
N PRO A 605 -2.65 29.46 -5.87
CA PRO A 605 -1.85 28.25 -5.70
C PRO A 605 -1.33 27.78 -7.05
N SER A 606 -0.12 27.28 -7.09
CA SER A 606 0.42 26.64 -8.29
C SER A 606 -0.35 25.35 -8.66
N ARG A 607 -1.00 24.71 -7.67
CA ARG A 607 -1.67 23.40 -7.79
C ARG A 607 -2.86 23.31 -6.83
N THR A 608 -3.90 22.55 -7.20
CA THR A 608 -5.14 22.45 -6.41
C THR A 608 -4.92 21.88 -5.00
N ARG A 609 -4.27 20.73 -4.86
CA ARG A 609 -3.97 20.07 -3.59
C ARG A 609 -5.13 20.00 -2.58
N VAL A 610 -6.34 19.84 -3.08
CA VAL A 610 -7.54 19.56 -2.29
C VAL A 610 -8.00 18.16 -2.61
N VAL A 611 -8.12 17.33 -1.60
CA VAL A 611 -8.69 15.99 -1.72
C VAL A 611 -10.20 16.11 -1.60
N LEU A 612 -10.94 15.55 -2.56
CA LEU A 612 -12.39 15.42 -2.52
C LEU A 612 -12.74 13.95 -2.73
N ARG A 613 -13.59 13.41 -1.83
CA ARG A 613 -14.11 12.05 -1.95
C ARG A 613 -15.59 12.00 -1.62
N LEU A 614 -16.30 11.11 -2.30
CA LEU A 614 -17.69 10.78 -2.00
C LEU A 614 -17.77 9.48 -1.24
N LEU A 615 -18.49 9.52 -0.12
CA LEU A 615 -18.96 8.35 0.60
C LEU A 615 -20.48 8.30 0.51
N GLN A 616 -21.08 7.13 0.71
CA GLN A 616 -22.52 6.94 0.71
C GLN A 616 -22.95 6.21 1.97
N THR A 617 -23.97 6.73 2.66
CA THR A 617 -24.57 6.11 3.85
C THR A 617 -26.07 6.38 3.84
N ASN A 618 -26.88 5.36 4.15
CA ASN A 618 -28.35 5.49 4.31
C ASN A 618 -29.04 6.31 3.19
N GLY A 619 -28.61 6.14 1.94
CA GLY A 619 -29.16 6.84 0.78
C GLY A 619 -28.72 8.30 0.62
N LYS A 620 -27.82 8.79 1.46
CA LYS A 620 -27.22 10.12 1.39
C LYS A 620 -25.76 10.05 0.96
N HIS A 621 -25.28 11.10 0.29
CA HIS A 621 -23.86 11.27 0.06
C HIS A 621 -23.21 12.04 1.22
N LEU A 622 -22.00 11.64 1.57
CA LEU A 622 -21.07 12.41 2.41
C LEU A 622 -19.94 12.89 1.52
N VAL A 623 -19.78 14.20 1.42
CA VAL A 623 -18.61 14.82 0.78
C VAL A 623 -17.52 14.95 1.82
N VAL A 624 -16.39 14.26 1.63
CA VAL A 624 -15.19 14.47 2.42
C VAL A 624 -14.25 15.35 1.62
N ALA A 625 -13.97 16.53 2.15
CA ALA A 625 -13.06 17.50 1.54
C ALA A 625 -11.91 17.80 2.50
N ASN A 626 -10.66 17.78 2.01
CA ASN A 626 -9.47 18.00 2.81
C ASN A 626 -8.48 18.91 2.07
N ASN A 627 -8.21 20.06 2.65
CA ASN A 627 -7.34 21.09 2.07
C ASN A 627 -5.89 20.89 2.56
N HIS A 628 -5.00 20.54 1.64
CA HIS A 628 -3.57 20.35 1.93
C HIS A 628 -2.74 21.62 1.72
N THR A 629 -3.39 22.77 1.51
CA THR A 629 -2.70 24.05 1.26
C THR A 629 -2.77 24.96 2.47
N GLU A 630 -1.89 25.96 2.49
CA GLU A 630 -1.92 27.06 3.45
C GLU A 630 -2.83 28.22 3.01
N LEU A 631 -3.64 28.01 1.97
CA LEU A 631 -4.61 28.96 1.48
C LEU A 631 -6.03 28.52 1.84
N LYS A 632 -6.90 29.45 2.07
CA LYS A 632 -8.33 29.17 2.16
C LYS A 632 -8.82 28.71 0.78
N ALA A 633 -9.53 27.58 0.75
CA ALA A 633 -10.08 26.99 -0.46
C ALA A 633 -11.62 26.99 -0.44
N ALA A 634 -12.24 27.26 -1.57
CA ALA A 634 -13.66 27.04 -1.75
C ALA A 634 -13.87 26.07 -2.92
N ILE A 635 -14.74 25.08 -2.70
CA ILE A 635 -15.08 24.03 -3.64
C ILE A 635 -16.55 24.20 -4.01
N SER A 636 -16.85 24.25 -5.31
CA SER A 636 -18.21 24.22 -5.83
C SER A 636 -18.45 22.91 -6.55
N ILE A 637 -19.40 22.11 -6.08
CA ILE A 637 -19.70 20.76 -6.58
C ILE A 637 -21.08 20.76 -7.18
N GLN A 638 -21.19 20.63 -8.51
CA GLN A 638 -22.45 20.47 -9.20
C GLN A 638 -22.79 18.99 -9.33
N PHE A 639 -23.76 18.52 -8.55
CA PHE A 639 -24.30 17.17 -8.68
C PHE A 639 -25.21 17.07 -9.92
N THR A 640 -25.28 15.86 -10.52
CA THR A 640 -26.09 15.61 -11.73
C THR A 640 -27.59 15.76 -11.46
N GLN A 641 -28.04 15.48 -10.23
CA GLN A 641 -29.45 15.50 -9.84
C GLN A 641 -29.84 16.73 -9.00
N ALA A 642 -28.92 17.63 -8.67
CA ALA A 642 -29.20 18.83 -7.90
C ALA A 642 -29.18 20.08 -8.77
N PRO A 643 -30.19 21.00 -8.66
CA PRO A 643 -30.22 22.22 -9.45
C PRO A 643 -29.13 23.22 -9.06
N GLU A 644 -28.80 23.29 -7.77
CA GLU A 644 -27.81 24.21 -7.23
C GLU A 644 -26.54 23.49 -6.82
N PRO A 645 -25.36 24.10 -6.98
CA PRO A 645 -24.10 23.51 -6.55
C PRO A 645 -23.95 23.54 -5.03
N LEU A 646 -23.36 22.50 -4.47
CA LEU A 646 -22.88 22.50 -3.10
C LEU A 646 -21.62 23.35 -2.99
N SER A 647 -21.58 24.30 -2.07
CA SER A 647 -20.38 25.08 -1.78
C SER A 647 -19.77 24.64 -0.45
N VAL A 648 -18.50 24.26 -0.47
CA VAL A 648 -17.71 23.90 0.73
C VAL A 648 -16.52 24.83 0.83
N VAL A 649 -16.41 25.52 1.96
CA VAL A 649 -15.29 26.43 2.24
C VAL A 649 -14.41 25.80 3.32
N LEU A 650 -13.10 25.72 3.06
CA LEU A 650 -12.09 25.14 3.95
C LEU A 650 -11.04 26.20 4.30
N GLU A 651 -10.73 26.32 5.56
CA GLU A 651 -9.56 27.06 6.02
C GLU A 651 -8.26 26.30 5.66
N PRO A 652 -7.09 26.92 5.80
CA PRO A 652 -5.80 26.26 5.60
C PRO A 652 -5.70 24.95 6.40
N CYS A 653 -5.24 23.87 5.73
CA CYS A 653 -5.09 22.56 6.36
C CYS A 653 -6.34 22.07 7.10
N GLU A 654 -7.54 22.36 6.58
CA GLU A 654 -8.82 21.93 7.15
C GLU A 654 -9.43 20.79 6.36
N GLY A 655 -9.95 19.78 7.10
CA GLY A 655 -10.81 18.75 6.57
C GLY A 655 -12.25 18.90 7.06
N ARG A 656 -13.23 18.54 6.22
CA ARG A 656 -14.67 18.52 6.53
C ARG A 656 -15.36 17.30 5.95
N VAL A 657 -16.39 16.85 6.66
CA VAL A 657 -17.41 15.93 6.16
C VAL A 657 -18.72 16.70 6.08
N VAL A 658 -19.33 16.71 4.90
CA VAL A 658 -20.60 17.43 4.64
C VAL A 658 -21.62 16.43 4.11
N SER A 659 -22.79 16.35 4.74
CA SER A 659 -23.91 15.51 4.26
C SER A 659 -24.67 16.24 3.15
N VAL A 660 -25.02 15.51 2.07
CA VAL A 660 -25.73 16.01 0.90
C VAL A 660 -27.00 15.20 0.64
#